data_27726856c30976839e1585d90d48615e
#
_entry.id   27726856c30976839e1585d90d48615e
#
_cell.length_a   1.000
_cell.length_b   1.000
_cell.length_c   1.000
_cell.angle_alpha   90.00
_cell.angle_beta   90.00
_cell.angle_gamma   90.00
#
_symmetry.space_group_name_H-M   'P 1'
#
loop_
_entity.id
_entity.type
_entity.pdbx_description
1 polymer ?
#
loop_
_entity_poly.entity_id
_entity_poly.type
_entity_poly.pdbx_seq_one_letter_code
_entity_poly.pdbx_strand_id
1 'polypeptide(L)'
;MSGCVKCELTGTAFQFHFDTPSYLFFLVFLFVMKKALVFILFSFLSLSINAQFNTDRLMITGRSALYYEDYVLSIQYFNQVLNAKPYLYEPWYLRGVAKFYLDDYVGAETDVTHAIGLNPYMSNMYELRGLCRIRQNNYDDAITDYTKLISLDPQNKGAWFNRALCNVESKQYELAQQQLDTMIVKWKKYANAYSLKAEVYLMQKDTTEAGRWLDKSLEIDPYDGSAWTTRAMIALSKRQWKDADTFLGKAIHLKPKSVNNYINRALARYNVNNLRGAMADYDTALDLDPNNFLAHYNRGLLRMQLGDDNRAITDFDYVVKMEPHNVMALFNRAILLDKTGNLHAAIRDYSTVISQFPNFWTGLSRRANCYRRLGLTAKAELDEFRIMKAQMNKHQGIQPRWSKNKSKQMRKRSEVDPDKYNQIVVEDKQEVDHDYKSSYRGKVQNRNVELTLKPMYALSLFMYDNGVKSYHAFSAEVEAFNAQNANASQPVYVNCASRHLDELSSKTLLTRIDTLSQRIDNARGDLTLKHLLMERAVTYTAVQNLDAAISDLTAYLQLDSASALAYWQRAVCHALMGEFQLSQGAANVITEGKAFDDIRKAIELSPQNAYLYYDEANMCAARKDYEKALRLYDKAIQLNANMAEAYYNSGLVLQKCGRKAEAITHLSKAGELGLYNAYSVIKQIGVENKQDGKDTKKK
;
A
#
# COMPACT_ATOMS: atom_id res chain seq x y z
N MET A 1 -4.70 -82.84 -33.13
CA MET A 1 -3.95 -82.65 -34.39
C MET A 1 -2.70 -81.93 -33.99
N SER A 2 -1.62 -82.59 -33.66
CA SER A 2 -0.55 -83.22 -34.46
C SER A 2 0.17 -82.20 -35.32
N GLY A 3 1.37 -81.91 -34.94
CA GLY A 3 2.35 -81.15 -35.68
C GLY A 3 3.74 -81.29 -35.06
N CYS A 4 4.29 -82.49 -35.26
CA CYS A 4 5.66 -82.87 -34.88
C CYS A 4 6.62 -82.23 -35.88
N VAL A 5 7.68 -81.61 -35.46
CA VAL A 5 8.94 -81.43 -36.27
C VAL A 5 10.08 -82.01 -35.50
N LYS A 6 10.57 -83.16 -35.99
CA LYS A 6 11.86 -83.74 -35.62
C LYS A 6 13.00 -82.91 -36.22
N CYS A 7 14.00 -82.70 -35.44
CA CYS A 7 15.35 -82.47 -35.88
C CYS A 7 16.28 -83.39 -35.07
N GLU A 8 16.78 -84.40 -35.71
CA GLU A 8 17.94 -85.23 -35.23
C GLU A 8 19.22 -84.43 -35.37
N LEU A 9 20.02 -84.44 -34.29
CA LEU A 9 21.48 -84.38 -34.37
C LEU A 9 22.09 -85.01 -33.12
N THR A 10 22.59 -86.18 -33.35
CA THR A 10 23.72 -86.91 -32.77
C THR A 10 24.30 -86.48 -31.40
N GLY A 11 24.18 -87.42 -30.44
CA GLY A 11 25.28 -87.95 -29.63
C GLY A 11 25.76 -87.13 -28.45
N THR A 12 25.27 -87.52 -27.35
CA THR A 12 25.81 -87.83 -26.00
C THR A 12 24.75 -87.56 -24.93
N ALA A 13 24.26 -88.62 -24.37
CA ALA A 13 23.30 -88.55 -23.30
C ALA A 13 24.00 -88.16 -21.98
N PHE A 14 23.70 -86.97 -21.51
CA PHE A 14 23.85 -86.60 -20.11
C PHE A 14 22.45 -86.71 -19.47
N GLN A 15 22.27 -87.82 -18.69
CA GLN A 15 21.11 -87.95 -17.80
C GLN A 15 21.30 -86.98 -16.61
N PHE A 16 20.60 -85.86 -16.65
CA PHE A 16 20.39 -85.08 -15.44
C PHE A 16 19.21 -85.68 -14.69
N HIS A 17 19.49 -86.36 -13.56
CA HIS A 17 18.50 -86.62 -12.55
C HIS A 17 18.13 -85.31 -11.88
N PHE A 18 16.97 -84.75 -12.25
CA PHE A 18 16.38 -83.64 -11.51
C PHE A 18 15.51 -84.27 -10.41
N ASP A 19 15.92 -84.16 -9.10
CA ASP A 19 15.08 -84.41 -7.98
C ASP A 19 13.80 -83.57 -8.09
N THR A 20 12.64 -84.24 -8.21
CA THR A 20 11.34 -83.66 -8.39
C THR A 20 10.92 -82.63 -7.31
N PRO A 21 11.40 -82.66 -6.04
CA PRO A 21 11.10 -81.64 -5.02
C PRO A 21 11.74 -80.31 -5.29
N SER A 22 12.92 -80.25 -5.82
CA SER A 22 13.69 -79.02 -6.03
C SER A 22 13.08 -78.15 -7.20
N TYR A 23 12.54 -78.78 -8.22
CA TYR A 23 11.92 -78.12 -9.35
C TYR A 23 10.56 -77.51 -8.99
N LEU A 24 9.80 -78.20 -8.14
CA LEU A 24 8.54 -77.71 -7.64
C LEU A 24 8.74 -76.51 -6.69
N PHE A 25 9.79 -76.57 -5.86
CA PHE A 25 10.15 -75.45 -4.96
C PHE A 25 10.58 -74.20 -5.74
N PHE A 26 11.37 -74.37 -6.82
CA PHE A 26 11.81 -73.29 -7.69
C PHE A 26 10.65 -72.64 -8.47
N LEU A 27 9.68 -73.44 -8.94
CA LEU A 27 8.46 -72.95 -9.61
C LEU A 27 7.54 -72.24 -8.64
N VAL A 28 7.38 -72.70 -7.42
CA VAL A 28 6.61 -72.05 -6.35
C VAL A 28 7.27 -70.74 -5.94
N PHE A 29 8.62 -70.72 -5.81
CA PHE A 29 9.39 -69.52 -5.53
C PHE A 29 9.26 -68.47 -6.61
N LEU A 30 9.36 -68.83 -7.90
CA LEU A 30 9.15 -67.96 -9.01
C LEU A 30 7.71 -67.42 -9.11
N PHE A 31 6.73 -68.24 -8.72
CA PHE A 31 5.31 -67.83 -8.68
C PHE A 31 5.02 -66.86 -7.55
N VAL A 32 5.62 -67.06 -6.40
CA VAL A 32 5.53 -66.18 -5.22
C VAL A 32 6.26 -64.86 -5.52
N MET A 33 7.46 -64.90 -6.13
CA MET A 33 8.19 -63.70 -6.57
C MET A 33 7.40 -62.89 -7.60
N LYS A 34 6.78 -63.53 -8.62
CA LYS A 34 5.91 -62.84 -9.58
C LYS A 34 4.71 -62.19 -8.89
N LYS A 35 4.04 -62.87 -7.96
CA LYS A 35 2.91 -62.30 -7.19
C LYS A 35 3.36 -61.14 -6.31
N ALA A 36 4.53 -61.26 -5.62
CA ALA A 36 5.10 -60.19 -4.84
C ALA A 36 5.46 -58.96 -5.70
N LEU A 37 6.04 -59.17 -6.90
CA LEU A 37 6.36 -58.07 -7.85
C LEU A 37 5.10 -57.39 -8.36
N VAL A 38 4.05 -58.15 -8.70
CA VAL A 38 2.73 -57.59 -9.10
C VAL A 38 2.10 -56.84 -7.95
N PHE A 39 2.18 -57.32 -6.70
CA PHE A 39 1.66 -56.65 -5.53
C PHE A 39 2.42 -55.35 -5.22
N ILE A 40 3.76 -55.36 -5.37
CA ILE A 40 4.59 -54.13 -5.26
C ILE A 40 4.26 -53.15 -6.35
N LEU A 41 4.09 -53.58 -7.62
CA LEU A 41 3.69 -52.72 -8.71
C LEU A 41 2.29 -52.14 -8.50
N PHE A 42 1.34 -52.90 -8.01
CA PHE A 42 -0.02 -52.44 -7.67
C PHE A 42 -0.01 -51.49 -6.48
N SER A 43 0.85 -51.75 -5.47
CA SER A 43 1.07 -50.84 -4.34
C SER A 43 1.66 -49.51 -4.76
N PHE A 44 2.63 -49.49 -5.69
CA PHE A 44 3.16 -48.26 -6.27
C PHE A 44 2.13 -47.53 -7.13
N LEU A 45 1.32 -48.23 -7.92
CA LEU A 45 0.20 -47.63 -8.67
C LEU A 45 -0.89 -47.06 -7.76
N SER A 46 -1.24 -47.77 -6.66
CA SER A 46 -2.25 -47.27 -5.72
C SER A 46 -1.76 -46.04 -4.92
N LEU A 47 -0.47 -45.96 -4.60
CA LEU A 47 0.14 -44.77 -3.99
C LEU A 47 0.13 -43.56 -4.98
N SER A 48 0.32 -43.81 -6.28
CA SER A 48 0.25 -42.75 -7.31
C SER A 48 -1.18 -42.23 -7.54
N ILE A 49 -2.22 -43.07 -7.36
CA ILE A 49 -3.62 -42.71 -7.58
C ILE A 49 -4.16 -41.81 -6.45
N ASN A 50 -3.66 -41.94 -5.23
CA ASN A 50 -4.11 -41.13 -4.09
C ASN A 50 -3.45 -39.74 -4.01
N ALA A 51 -2.45 -39.45 -4.86
CA ALA A 51 -1.74 -38.18 -4.90
C ALA A 51 -2.14 -37.29 -6.08
N GLN A 52 -3.21 -37.58 -6.83
CA GLN A 52 -3.70 -36.66 -7.86
C GLN A 52 -4.43 -35.50 -7.18
N PHE A 53 -3.68 -34.41 -6.95
CA PHE A 53 -4.24 -33.10 -6.64
C PHE A 53 -5.31 -32.79 -7.71
N ASN A 54 -6.57 -32.69 -7.29
CA ASN A 54 -7.65 -32.34 -8.20
C ASN A 54 -7.55 -30.83 -8.51
N THR A 55 -6.63 -30.48 -9.42
CA THR A 55 -6.39 -29.11 -9.86
C THR A 55 -7.62 -28.42 -10.41
N ASP A 56 -8.55 -29.17 -11.02
CA ASP A 56 -9.77 -28.61 -11.56
C ASP A 56 -10.73 -28.14 -10.45
N ARG A 57 -10.81 -28.93 -9.37
CA ARG A 57 -11.56 -28.51 -8.17
C ARG A 57 -10.93 -27.27 -7.52
N LEU A 58 -9.62 -27.22 -7.41
CA LEU A 58 -8.92 -26.05 -6.87
C LEU A 58 -9.15 -24.81 -7.76
N MET A 59 -9.12 -24.96 -9.09
CA MET A 59 -9.44 -23.88 -10.02
C MET A 59 -10.87 -23.36 -9.83
N ILE A 60 -11.85 -24.24 -9.73
CA ILE A 60 -13.25 -23.88 -9.49
C ILE A 60 -13.39 -23.15 -8.15
N THR A 61 -12.78 -23.68 -7.09
CA THR A 61 -12.86 -23.06 -5.76
C THR A 61 -12.17 -21.70 -5.74
N GLY A 62 -11.00 -21.58 -6.40
CA GLY A 62 -10.27 -20.32 -6.53
C GLY A 62 -11.06 -19.26 -7.29
N ARG A 63 -11.75 -19.66 -8.38
CA ARG A 63 -12.65 -18.76 -9.13
C ARG A 63 -13.88 -18.36 -8.29
N SER A 64 -14.44 -19.27 -7.51
CA SER A 64 -15.55 -18.97 -6.59
C SER A 64 -15.12 -17.99 -5.52
N ALA A 65 -13.94 -18.18 -4.90
CA ALA A 65 -13.39 -17.24 -3.93
C ALA A 65 -13.18 -15.84 -4.56
N LEU A 66 -12.65 -15.79 -5.79
CA LEU A 66 -12.49 -14.55 -6.55
C LEU A 66 -13.83 -13.84 -6.81
N TYR A 67 -14.85 -14.60 -7.18
CA TYR A 67 -16.21 -14.09 -7.43
C TYR A 67 -16.85 -13.50 -6.17
N TYR A 68 -16.63 -14.12 -5.00
CA TYR A 68 -17.11 -13.63 -3.71
C TYR A 68 -16.18 -12.59 -3.05
N GLU A 69 -15.24 -12.04 -3.82
CA GLU A 69 -14.31 -11.00 -3.38
C GLU A 69 -13.35 -11.45 -2.24
N ASP A 70 -13.20 -12.77 -2.03
CA ASP A 70 -12.17 -13.32 -1.12
C ASP A 70 -10.85 -13.52 -1.89
N TYR A 71 -10.19 -12.42 -2.16
CA TYR A 71 -9.02 -12.38 -3.02
C TYR A 71 -7.84 -13.15 -2.43
N VAL A 72 -7.64 -13.10 -1.11
CA VAL A 72 -6.52 -13.78 -0.45
C VAL A 72 -6.71 -15.30 -0.52
N LEU A 73 -7.90 -15.79 -0.24
CA LEU A 73 -8.22 -17.22 -0.35
C LEU A 73 -8.09 -17.70 -1.81
N SER A 74 -8.55 -16.90 -2.76
CA SER A 74 -8.40 -17.16 -4.18
C SER A 74 -6.92 -17.34 -4.57
N ILE A 75 -6.03 -16.46 -4.09
CA ILE A 75 -4.58 -16.54 -4.32
C ILE A 75 -4.02 -17.87 -3.79
N GLN A 76 -4.45 -18.32 -2.60
CA GLN A 76 -3.97 -19.58 -2.02
C GLN A 76 -4.37 -20.80 -2.87
N TYR A 77 -5.59 -20.83 -3.39
CA TYR A 77 -6.01 -21.90 -4.29
C TYR A 77 -5.23 -21.87 -5.61
N PHE A 78 -5.01 -20.69 -6.21
CA PHE A 78 -4.21 -20.60 -7.43
C PHE A 78 -2.73 -20.95 -7.18
N ASN A 79 -2.16 -20.63 -6.01
CA ASN A 79 -0.82 -21.08 -5.62
C ASN A 79 -0.71 -22.61 -5.64
N GLN A 80 -1.72 -23.30 -5.09
CA GLN A 80 -1.73 -24.77 -5.07
C GLN A 80 -1.79 -25.35 -6.51
N VAL A 81 -2.60 -24.72 -7.38
CA VAL A 81 -2.66 -25.11 -8.80
C VAL A 81 -1.32 -24.87 -9.49
N LEU A 82 -0.70 -23.71 -9.27
CA LEU A 82 0.57 -23.32 -9.89
C LEU A 82 1.74 -24.20 -9.41
N ASN A 83 1.73 -24.63 -8.16
CA ASN A 83 2.72 -25.61 -7.64
C ASN A 83 2.62 -26.95 -8.36
N ALA A 84 1.41 -27.38 -8.72
CA ALA A 84 1.19 -28.65 -9.41
C ALA A 84 1.35 -28.53 -10.94
N LYS A 85 0.89 -27.42 -11.52
CA LYS A 85 0.81 -27.19 -12.98
C LYS A 85 1.24 -25.75 -13.35
N PRO A 86 2.53 -25.39 -13.24
CA PRO A 86 3.01 -24.02 -13.49
C PRO A 86 2.90 -23.58 -14.95
N TYR A 87 2.70 -24.50 -15.88
CA TYR A 87 2.58 -24.26 -17.31
C TYR A 87 1.19 -23.78 -17.74
N LEU A 88 0.21 -23.75 -16.86
CA LEU A 88 -1.12 -23.22 -17.13
C LEU A 88 -1.13 -21.68 -17.01
N TYR A 89 -1.54 -20.98 -18.07
CA TYR A 89 -1.59 -19.51 -18.04
C TYR A 89 -2.71 -18.97 -17.17
N GLU A 90 -3.84 -19.68 -17.08
CA GLU A 90 -5.05 -19.19 -16.46
C GLU A 90 -4.92 -18.95 -14.95
N PRO A 91 -4.35 -19.85 -14.12
CA PRO A 91 -4.17 -19.56 -12.68
C PRO A 91 -3.22 -18.40 -12.43
N TRP A 92 -2.19 -18.19 -13.28
CA TRP A 92 -1.36 -16.97 -13.22
C TRP A 92 -2.19 -15.72 -13.46
N TYR A 93 -2.99 -15.72 -14.53
CA TYR A 93 -3.85 -14.59 -14.86
C TYR A 93 -4.86 -14.28 -13.74
N LEU A 94 -5.58 -15.30 -13.23
CA LEU A 94 -6.58 -15.12 -12.19
C LEU A 94 -5.96 -14.70 -10.85
N ARG A 95 -4.75 -15.17 -10.54
CA ARG A 95 -4.00 -14.69 -9.38
C ARG A 95 -3.59 -13.22 -9.55
N GLY A 96 -3.17 -12.84 -10.74
CA GLY A 96 -2.93 -11.44 -11.10
C GLY A 96 -4.19 -10.57 -10.94
N VAL A 97 -5.37 -11.06 -11.34
CA VAL A 97 -6.65 -10.37 -11.11
C VAL A 97 -6.91 -10.18 -9.62
N ALA A 98 -6.72 -11.21 -8.79
CA ALA A 98 -6.90 -11.12 -7.35
C ALA A 98 -5.95 -10.09 -6.70
N LYS A 99 -4.66 -10.10 -7.10
CA LYS A 99 -3.67 -9.12 -6.64
C LYS A 99 -4.01 -7.69 -7.07
N PHE A 100 -4.52 -7.50 -8.30
CA PHE A 100 -4.97 -6.20 -8.79
C PHE A 100 -6.06 -5.60 -7.90
N TYR A 101 -7.05 -6.41 -7.49
CA TYR A 101 -8.09 -5.96 -6.57
C TYR A 101 -7.61 -5.67 -5.14
N LEU A 102 -6.46 -6.19 -4.77
CA LEU A 102 -5.78 -5.88 -3.51
C LEU A 102 -4.82 -4.68 -3.61
N ASP A 103 -4.86 -3.93 -4.72
CA ASP A 103 -3.96 -2.81 -5.06
C ASP A 103 -2.46 -3.22 -5.19
N ASP A 104 -2.18 -4.51 -5.30
CA ASP A 104 -0.83 -5.04 -5.57
C ASP A 104 -0.57 -5.06 -7.10
N TYR A 105 -0.36 -3.89 -7.67
CA TYR A 105 -0.19 -3.75 -9.12
C TYR A 105 1.13 -4.35 -9.62
N VAL A 106 2.18 -4.34 -8.81
CA VAL A 106 3.50 -4.92 -9.14
C VAL A 106 3.42 -6.44 -9.20
N GLY A 107 2.83 -7.06 -8.19
CA GLY A 107 2.64 -8.51 -8.16
C GLY A 107 1.65 -8.99 -9.22
N ALA A 108 0.61 -8.20 -9.51
CA ALA A 108 -0.34 -8.48 -10.57
C ALA A 108 0.33 -8.42 -11.96
N GLU A 109 1.14 -7.38 -12.23
CA GLU A 109 1.90 -7.26 -13.49
C GLU A 109 2.84 -8.44 -13.71
N THR A 110 3.54 -8.88 -12.64
CA THR A 110 4.44 -10.03 -12.69
C THR A 110 3.69 -11.31 -13.09
N ASP A 111 2.58 -11.61 -12.42
CA ASP A 111 1.76 -12.78 -12.70
C ASP A 111 1.18 -12.76 -14.12
N VAL A 112 0.63 -11.61 -14.54
CA VAL A 112 0.06 -11.46 -15.89
C VAL A 112 1.13 -11.53 -16.97
N THR A 113 2.34 -11.01 -16.72
CA THR A 113 3.46 -11.13 -17.64
C THR A 113 3.85 -12.60 -17.85
N HIS A 114 3.84 -13.39 -16.78
CA HIS A 114 4.06 -14.83 -16.87
C HIS A 114 2.95 -15.52 -17.67
N ALA A 115 1.69 -15.17 -17.41
CA ALA A 115 0.53 -15.71 -18.15
C ALA A 115 0.60 -15.37 -19.65
N ILE A 116 0.99 -14.15 -20.02
CA ILE A 116 1.19 -13.73 -21.43
C ILE A 116 2.32 -14.54 -22.09
N GLY A 117 3.40 -14.84 -21.36
CA GLY A 117 4.49 -15.69 -21.86
C GLY A 117 4.02 -17.10 -22.22
N LEU A 118 3.04 -17.63 -21.47
CA LEU A 118 2.45 -18.94 -21.71
C LEU A 118 1.38 -18.92 -22.82
N ASN A 119 0.60 -17.84 -22.93
CA ASN A 119 -0.45 -17.66 -23.95
C ASN A 119 -0.56 -16.20 -24.40
N PRO A 120 0.11 -15.80 -25.51
CA PRO A 120 0.14 -14.40 -25.95
C PRO A 120 -1.10 -13.94 -26.74
N TYR A 121 -2.14 -14.77 -26.88
CA TYR A 121 -3.29 -14.48 -27.74
C TYR A 121 -4.54 -13.99 -26.98
N MET A 122 -4.46 -13.90 -25.66
CA MET A 122 -5.57 -13.48 -24.80
C MET A 122 -5.55 -11.98 -24.56
N SER A 123 -6.48 -11.25 -25.17
CA SER A 123 -6.55 -9.77 -25.12
C SER A 123 -6.72 -9.21 -23.69
N ASN A 124 -7.51 -9.89 -22.85
CA ASN A 124 -7.78 -9.47 -21.47
C ASN A 124 -6.53 -9.45 -20.58
N MET A 125 -5.48 -10.24 -20.89
CA MET A 125 -4.23 -10.19 -20.14
C MET A 125 -3.48 -8.89 -20.39
N TYR A 126 -3.45 -8.41 -21.63
CA TYR A 126 -2.84 -7.12 -21.98
C TYR A 126 -3.64 -5.96 -21.37
N GLU A 127 -4.98 -6.08 -21.27
CA GLU A 127 -5.81 -5.09 -20.57
C GLU A 127 -5.39 -4.98 -19.09
N LEU A 128 -5.33 -6.11 -18.40
CA LEU A 128 -4.97 -6.12 -16.97
C LEU A 128 -3.56 -5.61 -16.74
N ARG A 129 -2.58 -6.04 -17.57
CA ARG A 129 -1.19 -5.57 -17.44
C ARG A 129 -1.08 -4.08 -17.75
N GLY A 130 -1.76 -3.60 -18.77
CA GLY A 130 -1.83 -2.17 -19.08
C GLY A 130 -2.42 -1.36 -17.94
N LEU A 131 -3.49 -1.83 -17.29
CA LEU A 131 -4.05 -1.18 -16.09
C LEU A 131 -3.07 -1.18 -14.92
N CYS A 132 -2.36 -2.28 -14.66
CA CYS A 132 -1.32 -2.34 -13.62
C CYS A 132 -0.24 -1.28 -13.87
N ARG A 133 0.21 -1.13 -15.11
CA ARG A 133 1.24 -0.17 -15.54
C ARG A 133 0.77 1.26 -15.40
N ILE A 134 -0.48 1.56 -15.74
CA ILE A 134 -1.11 2.87 -15.50
C ILE A 134 -1.10 3.21 -14.02
N ARG A 135 -1.48 2.27 -13.14
CA ARG A 135 -1.49 2.48 -11.69
C ARG A 135 -0.09 2.74 -11.11
N GLN A 136 0.94 2.31 -11.82
CA GLN A 136 2.35 2.55 -11.51
C GLN A 136 2.92 3.79 -12.22
N ASN A 137 2.10 4.55 -12.98
CA ASN A 137 2.48 5.68 -13.84
C ASN A 137 3.46 5.30 -14.98
N ASN A 138 3.49 4.02 -15.35
CA ASN A 138 4.29 3.55 -16.48
C ASN A 138 3.44 3.55 -17.76
N TYR A 139 3.21 4.74 -18.30
CA TYR A 139 2.29 4.95 -19.42
C TYR A 139 2.83 4.41 -20.75
N ASP A 140 4.14 4.47 -21.00
CA ASP A 140 4.73 4.03 -22.27
C ASP A 140 4.62 2.51 -22.45
N ASP A 141 4.86 1.74 -21.39
CA ASP A 141 4.65 0.30 -21.42
C ASP A 141 3.16 -0.05 -21.49
N ALA A 142 2.28 0.74 -20.87
CA ALA A 142 0.84 0.56 -20.99
C ALA A 142 0.36 0.79 -22.44
N ILE A 143 0.88 1.81 -23.14
CA ILE A 143 0.62 2.06 -24.56
C ILE A 143 0.98 0.83 -25.41
N THR A 144 2.12 0.18 -25.10
CA THR A 144 2.55 -1.03 -25.79
C THR A 144 1.54 -2.18 -25.60
N ASP A 145 1.05 -2.38 -24.37
CA ASP A 145 0.04 -3.40 -24.07
C ASP A 145 -1.29 -3.12 -24.76
N TYR A 146 -1.80 -1.89 -24.70
CA TYR A 146 -3.04 -1.52 -25.40
C TYR A 146 -2.89 -1.59 -26.92
N THR A 147 -1.71 -1.33 -27.47
CA THR A 147 -1.43 -1.52 -28.90
C THR A 147 -1.54 -2.99 -29.28
N LYS A 148 -0.99 -3.88 -28.46
CA LYS A 148 -1.12 -5.34 -28.67
C LYS A 148 -2.57 -5.78 -28.50
N LEU A 149 -3.29 -5.29 -27.46
CA LEU A 149 -4.69 -5.58 -27.25
C LEU A 149 -5.53 -5.19 -28.47
N ILE A 150 -5.35 -3.96 -29.00
CA ILE A 150 -6.05 -3.46 -30.18
C ILE A 150 -5.75 -4.32 -31.43
N SER A 151 -4.55 -4.86 -31.54
CA SER A 151 -4.21 -5.79 -32.64
C SER A 151 -4.95 -7.11 -32.54
N LEU A 152 -5.28 -7.57 -31.31
CA LEU A 152 -6.03 -8.81 -31.05
C LEU A 152 -7.56 -8.57 -31.11
N ASP A 153 -8.00 -7.43 -30.59
CA ASP A 153 -9.41 -6.99 -30.58
C ASP A 153 -9.54 -5.53 -31.06
N PRO A 154 -9.61 -5.29 -32.37
CA PRO A 154 -9.73 -3.95 -32.94
C PRO A 154 -11.02 -3.21 -32.62
N GLN A 155 -12.04 -3.90 -32.07
CA GLN A 155 -13.32 -3.29 -31.72
C GLN A 155 -13.43 -2.85 -30.26
N ASN A 156 -12.41 -3.12 -29.44
CA ASN A 156 -12.39 -2.75 -28.04
C ASN A 156 -12.21 -1.23 -27.87
N LYS A 157 -13.32 -0.51 -27.72
CA LYS A 157 -13.34 0.95 -27.53
C LYS A 157 -12.59 1.39 -26.29
N GLY A 158 -12.64 0.61 -25.20
CA GLY A 158 -11.93 0.89 -23.95
C GLY A 158 -10.41 0.89 -24.14
N ALA A 159 -9.91 -0.09 -24.89
CA ALA A 159 -8.46 -0.16 -25.19
C ALA A 159 -7.96 1.02 -26.00
N TRP A 160 -8.71 1.42 -27.03
CA TRP A 160 -8.41 2.63 -27.81
C TRP A 160 -8.41 3.87 -26.95
N PHE A 161 -9.41 4.03 -26.09
CA PHE A 161 -9.54 5.15 -25.17
C PHE A 161 -8.40 5.19 -24.14
N ASN A 162 -8.12 4.07 -23.48
CA ASN A 162 -7.06 3.99 -22.49
C ASN A 162 -5.68 4.26 -23.10
N ARG A 163 -5.42 3.78 -24.33
CA ARG A 163 -4.17 4.11 -25.04
C ARG A 163 -4.08 5.60 -25.35
N ALA A 164 -5.17 6.23 -25.81
CA ALA A 164 -5.20 7.67 -26.06
C ALA A 164 -4.93 8.46 -24.77
N LEU A 165 -5.55 8.05 -23.67
CA LEU A 165 -5.35 8.66 -22.37
C LEU A 165 -3.92 8.51 -21.87
N CYS A 166 -3.28 7.34 -22.05
CA CYS A 166 -1.85 7.15 -21.75
C CYS A 166 -0.96 8.08 -22.58
N ASN A 167 -1.28 8.30 -23.88
CA ASN A 167 -0.56 9.30 -24.71
C ASN A 167 -0.71 10.73 -24.17
N VAL A 168 -1.88 11.09 -23.60
CA VAL A 168 -2.09 12.39 -22.96
C VAL A 168 -1.24 12.54 -21.71
N GLU A 169 -1.23 11.52 -20.84
CA GLU A 169 -0.42 11.51 -19.61
C GLU A 169 1.08 11.55 -19.90
N SER A 170 1.54 10.86 -20.97
CA SER A 170 2.91 10.93 -21.46
C SER A 170 3.21 12.21 -22.24
N LYS A 171 2.24 13.16 -22.33
CA LYS A 171 2.34 14.42 -23.07
C LYS A 171 2.62 14.27 -24.58
N GLN A 172 2.26 13.14 -25.16
CA GLN A 172 2.36 12.86 -26.59
C GLN A 172 1.07 13.31 -27.29
N TYR A 173 0.78 14.62 -27.25
CA TYR A 173 -0.51 15.20 -27.63
C TYR A 173 -0.88 14.97 -29.10
N GLU A 174 0.10 15.02 -30.01
CA GLU A 174 -0.12 14.77 -31.45
C GLU A 174 -0.58 13.33 -31.71
N LEU A 175 0.05 12.34 -31.06
CA LEU A 175 -0.36 10.95 -31.17
C LEU A 175 -1.73 10.70 -30.55
N ALA A 176 -2.02 11.33 -29.41
CA ALA A 176 -3.34 11.29 -28.79
C ALA A 176 -4.41 11.83 -29.72
N GLN A 177 -4.19 13.00 -30.37
CA GLN A 177 -5.14 13.60 -31.31
C GLN A 177 -5.39 12.71 -32.53
N GLN A 178 -4.33 12.19 -33.20
CA GLN A 178 -4.47 11.29 -34.34
C GLN A 178 -5.28 10.04 -33.99
N GLN A 179 -5.06 9.50 -32.82
CA GLN A 179 -5.77 8.32 -32.35
C GLN A 179 -7.23 8.65 -32.05
N LEU A 180 -7.51 9.79 -31.39
CA LEU A 180 -8.86 10.26 -31.11
C LEU A 180 -9.64 10.57 -32.39
N ASP A 181 -8.99 11.11 -33.41
CA ASP A 181 -9.60 11.30 -34.75
C ASP A 181 -10.02 9.96 -35.37
N THR A 182 -9.14 8.96 -35.28
CA THR A 182 -9.48 7.60 -35.73
C THR A 182 -10.69 7.03 -34.96
N MET A 183 -10.74 7.21 -33.64
CA MET A 183 -11.85 6.77 -32.80
C MET A 183 -13.17 7.49 -33.17
N ILE A 184 -13.13 8.79 -33.38
CA ILE A 184 -14.28 9.63 -33.74
C ILE A 184 -14.86 9.18 -35.10
N VAL A 185 -14.01 8.88 -36.07
CA VAL A 185 -14.45 8.36 -37.37
C VAL A 185 -15.08 6.98 -37.22
N LYS A 186 -14.45 6.09 -36.45
CA LYS A 186 -14.88 4.70 -36.27
C LYS A 186 -16.15 4.59 -35.39
N TRP A 187 -16.26 5.42 -34.37
CA TRP A 187 -17.35 5.40 -33.37
C TRP A 187 -17.94 6.80 -33.15
N LYS A 188 -18.68 7.32 -34.12
CA LYS A 188 -19.25 8.68 -34.13
C LYS A 188 -20.09 9.07 -32.91
N LYS A 189 -20.66 8.07 -32.20
CA LYS A 189 -21.49 8.28 -30.98
C LYS A 189 -20.75 7.98 -29.68
N TYR A 190 -19.41 7.93 -29.69
CA TYR A 190 -18.63 7.67 -28.49
C TYR A 190 -18.16 9.00 -27.87
N ALA A 191 -19.02 9.62 -27.03
CA ALA A 191 -18.80 10.94 -26.43
C ALA A 191 -17.44 11.12 -25.75
N ASN A 192 -16.96 10.08 -25.05
CA ASN A 192 -15.68 10.14 -24.33
C ASN A 192 -14.49 10.49 -25.22
N ALA A 193 -14.49 10.09 -26.50
CA ALA A 193 -13.42 10.43 -27.43
C ALA A 193 -13.37 11.96 -27.72
N TYR A 194 -14.55 12.57 -27.79
CA TYR A 194 -14.67 14.03 -28.01
C TYR A 194 -14.27 14.80 -26.75
N SER A 195 -14.68 14.34 -25.55
CA SER A 195 -14.29 14.93 -24.28
C SER A 195 -12.78 14.86 -24.07
N LEU A 196 -12.15 13.69 -24.32
CA LEU A 196 -10.70 13.55 -24.18
C LEU A 196 -9.95 14.41 -25.22
N LYS A 197 -10.49 14.54 -26.43
CA LYS A 197 -9.91 15.44 -27.44
C LYS A 197 -9.96 16.90 -26.99
N ALA A 198 -11.07 17.33 -26.39
CA ALA A 198 -11.17 18.66 -25.79
C ALA A 198 -10.15 18.87 -24.68
N GLU A 199 -9.92 17.86 -23.84
CA GLU A 199 -8.91 17.90 -22.79
C GLU A 199 -7.50 18.07 -23.34
N VAL A 200 -7.15 17.38 -24.43
CA VAL A 200 -5.86 17.58 -25.11
C VAL A 200 -5.68 19.04 -25.53
N TYR A 201 -6.72 19.68 -26.09
CA TYR A 201 -6.64 21.09 -26.44
C TYR A 201 -6.52 22.01 -25.21
N LEU A 202 -7.16 21.64 -24.07
CA LEU A 202 -6.97 22.40 -22.82
C LEU A 202 -5.52 22.32 -22.31
N MET A 203 -4.89 21.14 -22.39
CA MET A 203 -3.48 20.97 -22.04
C MET A 203 -2.56 21.79 -22.94
N GLN A 204 -2.94 21.97 -24.21
CA GLN A 204 -2.27 22.86 -25.18
C GLN A 204 -2.68 24.33 -25.03
N LYS A 205 -3.55 24.68 -24.06
CA LYS A 205 -4.08 26.03 -23.78
C LYS A 205 -4.98 26.60 -24.88
N ASP A 206 -5.47 25.78 -25.79
CA ASP A 206 -6.46 26.18 -26.79
C ASP A 206 -7.88 25.96 -26.26
N THR A 207 -8.36 26.95 -25.50
CA THR A 207 -9.71 26.91 -24.92
C THR A 207 -10.82 27.08 -25.97
N THR A 208 -10.49 27.48 -27.20
CA THR A 208 -11.49 27.65 -28.25
C THR A 208 -11.84 26.35 -28.91
N GLU A 209 -10.84 25.60 -29.37
CA GLU A 209 -11.05 24.27 -29.91
C GLU A 209 -11.56 23.32 -28.82
N ALA A 210 -11.05 23.40 -27.59
CA ALA A 210 -11.56 22.62 -26.45
C ALA A 210 -13.07 22.81 -26.26
N GLY A 211 -13.56 24.05 -26.29
CA GLY A 211 -14.99 24.34 -26.19
C GLY A 211 -15.80 23.69 -27.31
N ARG A 212 -15.33 23.76 -28.58
CA ARG A 212 -16.00 23.14 -29.73
C ARG A 212 -16.11 21.62 -29.61
N TRP A 213 -15.04 20.96 -29.12
CA TRP A 213 -15.05 19.51 -28.96
C TRP A 213 -15.92 19.08 -27.78
N LEU A 214 -15.98 19.87 -26.69
CA LEU A 214 -16.92 19.63 -25.58
C LEU A 214 -18.37 19.82 -26.03
N ASP A 215 -18.69 20.84 -26.82
CA ASP A 215 -20.03 21.06 -27.34
C ASP A 215 -20.49 19.83 -28.16
N LYS A 216 -19.64 19.28 -29.03
CA LYS A 216 -19.90 18.03 -29.76
C LYS A 216 -20.08 16.81 -28.85
N SER A 217 -19.26 16.71 -27.77
CA SER A 217 -19.42 15.63 -26.78
C SER A 217 -20.78 15.70 -26.09
N LEU A 218 -21.20 16.90 -25.69
CA LEU A 218 -22.47 17.17 -25.00
C LEU A 218 -23.70 17.05 -25.91
N GLU A 219 -23.54 17.22 -27.24
CA GLU A 219 -24.57 16.88 -28.22
C GLU A 219 -24.83 15.36 -28.27
N ILE A 220 -23.79 14.55 -28.07
CA ILE A 220 -23.89 13.07 -28.08
C ILE A 220 -24.36 12.54 -26.73
N ASP A 221 -23.77 13.05 -25.64
CA ASP A 221 -24.10 12.69 -24.26
C ASP A 221 -24.35 13.94 -23.40
N PRO A 222 -25.60 14.42 -23.34
CA PRO A 222 -25.96 15.59 -22.55
C PRO A 222 -25.99 15.31 -21.03
N TYR A 223 -25.81 14.05 -20.61
CA TYR A 223 -25.82 13.65 -19.20
C TYR A 223 -24.42 13.55 -18.59
N ASP A 224 -23.37 13.92 -19.31
CA ASP A 224 -22.03 14.00 -18.78
C ASP A 224 -21.85 15.27 -17.94
N GLY A 225 -22.07 15.18 -16.62
CA GLY A 225 -21.88 16.30 -15.68
C GLY A 225 -20.44 16.80 -15.59
N SER A 226 -19.44 15.96 -15.93
CA SER A 226 -18.03 16.38 -15.95
C SER A 226 -17.75 17.26 -17.17
N ALA A 227 -18.26 16.89 -18.33
CA ALA A 227 -18.13 17.68 -19.54
C ALA A 227 -18.80 19.06 -19.38
N TRP A 228 -19.98 19.14 -18.75
CA TRP A 228 -20.63 20.42 -18.41
C TRP A 228 -19.78 21.26 -17.47
N THR A 229 -19.17 20.65 -16.44
CA THR A 229 -18.26 21.35 -15.52
C THR A 229 -17.06 21.94 -16.28
N THR A 230 -16.39 21.12 -17.11
CA THR A 230 -15.24 21.58 -17.91
C THR A 230 -15.64 22.70 -18.89
N ARG A 231 -16.80 22.58 -19.53
CA ARG A 231 -17.34 23.63 -20.44
C ARG A 231 -17.60 24.93 -19.70
N ALA A 232 -18.11 24.85 -18.48
CA ALA A 232 -18.32 26.00 -17.62
C ALA A 232 -17.01 26.65 -17.18
N MET A 233 -15.97 25.87 -16.88
CA MET A 233 -14.64 26.42 -16.55
C MET A 233 -14.03 27.20 -17.71
N ILE A 234 -14.22 26.75 -18.96
CA ILE A 234 -13.84 27.51 -20.15
C ILE A 234 -14.62 28.84 -20.22
N ALA A 235 -15.93 28.82 -19.95
CA ALA A 235 -16.75 30.02 -19.95
C ALA A 235 -16.31 31.01 -18.84
N LEU A 236 -16.00 30.54 -17.64
CA LEU A 236 -15.45 31.33 -16.53
C LEU A 236 -14.11 31.98 -16.92
N SER A 237 -13.21 31.23 -17.53
CA SER A 237 -11.90 31.75 -17.95
C SER A 237 -12.02 32.85 -19.02
N LYS A 238 -13.05 32.78 -19.87
CA LYS A 238 -13.41 33.77 -20.88
C LYS A 238 -14.33 34.88 -20.35
N ARG A 239 -14.66 34.89 -19.05
CA ARG A 239 -15.59 35.82 -18.38
C ARG A 239 -17.00 35.84 -18.99
N GLN A 240 -17.42 34.69 -19.55
CA GLN A 240 -18.76 34.47 -20.08
C GLN A 240 -19.69 34.01 -18.92
N TRP A 241 -19.99 34.96 -18.01
CA TRP A 241 -20.62 34.66 -16.72
C TRP A 241 -22.02 34.02 -16.84
N LYS A 242 -22.84 34.45 -17.81
CA LYS A 242 -24.19 33.93 -18.04
C LYS A 242 -24.14 32.48 -18.54
N ASP A 243 -23.23 32.20 -19.47
CA ASP A 243 -23.04 30.84 -20.00
C ASP A 243 -22.51 29.92 -18.90
N ALA A 244 -21.55 30.41 -18.10
CA ALA A 244 -21.00 29.67 -16.95
C ALA A 244 -22.09 29.32 -15.94
N ASP A 245 -22.99 30.26 -15.57
CA ASP A 245 -24.12 29.95 -14.65
C ASP A 245 -25.03 28.87 -15.24
N THR A 246 -25.33 28.97 -16.54
CA THR A 246 -26.18 27.94 -17.23
C THR A 246 -25.51 26.58 -17.26
N PHE A 247 -24.24 26.50 -17.64
CA PHE A 247 -23.51 25.22 -17.73
C PHE A 247 -23.30 24.61 -16.37
N LEU A 248 -22.96 25.40 -15.33
CA LEU A 248 -22.85 24.92 -13.95
C LEU A 248 -24.21 24.50 -13.39
N GLY A 249 -25.29 25.16 -13.80
CA GLY A 249 -26.66 24.72 -13.47
C GLY A 249 -26.92 23.29 -13.93
N LYS A 250 -26.55 22.96 -15.19
CA LYS A 250 -26.66 21.59 -15.73
C LYS A 250 -25.71 20.61 -15.02
N ALA A 251 -24.46 21.03 -14.79
CA ALA A 251 -23.48 20.21 -14.06
C ALA A 251 -23.95 19.85 -12.64
N ILE A 252 -24.52 20.80 -11.91
CA ILE A 252 -25.06 20.60 -10.56
C ILE A 252 -26.28 19.67 -10.60
N HIS A 253 -27.18 19.83 -11.56
CA HIS A 253 -28.32 18.95 -11.72
C HIS A 253 -27.89 17.49 -11.86
N LEU A 254 -26.81 17.22 -12.61
CA LEU A 254 -26.26 15.89 -12.84
C LEU A 254 -25.37 15.40 -11.69
N LYS A 255 -24.65 16.31 -11.03
CA LYS A 255 -23.73 16.03 -9.92
C LYS A 255 -24.01 16.94 -8.72
N PRO A 256 -25.12 16.74 -7.99
CA PRO A 256 -25.57 17.64 -6.94
C PRO A 256 -24.68 17.69 -5.68
N LYS A 257 -23.73 16.76 -5.55
CA LYS A 257 -22.78 16.73 -4.43
C LYS A 257 -21.43 17.41 -4.75
N SER A 258 -21.28 18.01 -5.91
CA SER A 258 -20.02 18.67 -6.31
C SER A 258 -19.94 20.07 -5.71
N VAL A 259 -19.24 20.22 -4.58
CA VAL A 259 -19.05 21.50 -3.88
C VAL A 259 -18.48 22.58 -4.79
N ASN A 260 -17.47 22.22 -5.59
CA ASN A 260 -16.77 23.16 -6.49
C ASN A 260 -17.70 23.76 -7.54
N ASN A 261 -18.69 23.02 -8.03
CA ASN A 261 -19.66 23.54 -9.00
C ASN A 261 -20.52 24.64 -8.40
N TYR A 262 -20.91 24.52 -7.11
CA TYR A 262 -21.65 25.59 -6.43
C TYR A 262 -20.78 26.82 -6.21
N ILE A 263 -19.54 26.67 -5.76
CA ILE A 263 -18.59 27.78 -5.57
C ILE A 263 -18.38 28.55 -6.89
N ASN A 264 -18.16 27.83 -7.97
CA ASN A 264 -17.94 28.42 -9.29
C ASN A 264 -19.20 29.04 -9.87
N ARG A 265 -20.40 28.46 -9.61
CA ARG A 265 -21.66 29.09 -10.00
C ARG A 265 -21.95 30.35 -9.20
N ALA A 266 -21.63 30.36 -7.92
CA ALA A 266 -21.73 31.55 -7.09
C ALA A 266 -20.87 32.70 -7.65
N LEU A 267 -19.64 32.41 -8.10
CA LEU A 267 -18.79 33.39 -8.76
C LEU A 267 -19.44 33.91 -10.05
N ALA A 268 -19.98 33.06 -10.90
CA ALA A 268 -20.67 33.47 -12.13
C ALA A 268 -21.86 34.33 -11.80
N ARG A 269 -22.69 33.96 -10.84
CA ARG A 269 -23.87 34.71 -10.36
C ARG A 269 -23.51 36.05 -9.74
N TYR A 270 -22.43 36.09 -8.97
CA TYR A 270 -21.89 37.37 -8.45
C TYR A 270 -21.58 38.34 -9.58
N ASN A 271 -20.90 37.90 -10.61
CA ASN A 271 -20.49 38.78 -11.74
C ASN A 271 -21.66 39.20 -12.63
N VAL A 272 -22.80 38.51 -12.60
CA VAL A 272 -24.04 38.95 -13.27
C VAL A 272 -24.99 39.69 -12.30
N ASN A 273 -24.48 40.08 -11.13
CA ASN A 273 -25.22 40.80 -10.07
C ASN A 273 -26.39 40.01 -9.45
N ASN A 274 -26.39 38.69 -9.57
CA ASN A 274 -27.34 37.83 -8.88
C ASN A 274 -26.79 37.43 -7.47
N LEU A 275 -26.71 38.46 -6.60
CA LEU A 275 -26.06 38.31 -5.28
C LEU A 275 -26.81 37.33 -4.37
N ARG A 276 -28.15 37.26 -4.46
CA ARG A 276 -28.96 36.31 -3.71
C ARG A 276 -28.69 34.87 -4.14
N GLY A 277 -28.62 34.61 -5.43
CA GLY A 277 -28.29 33.30 -5.97
C GLY A 277 -26.86 32.86 -5.63
N ALA A 278 -25.91 33.84 -5.66
CA ALA A 278 -24.54 33.56 -5.24
C ALA A 278 -24.43 33.15 -3.75
N MET A 279 -25.16 33.87 -2.87
CA MET A 279 -25.20 33.52 -1.44
C MET A 279 -25.77 32.13 -1.19
N ALA A 280 -26.89 31.81 -1.85
CA ALA A 280 -27.50 30.48 -1.74
C ALA A 280 -26.57 29.34 -2.18
N ASP A 281 -25.78 29.57 -3.24
CA ASP A 281 -24.82 28.59 -3.71
C ASP A 281 -23.66 28.40 -2.71
N TYR A 282 -23.13 29.47 -2.09
CA TYR A 282 -22.11 29.34 -1.04
C TYR A 282 -22.67 28.64 0.21
N ASP A 283 -23.91 28.93 0.58
CA ASP A 283 -24.56 28.25 1.71
C ASP A 283 -24.70 26.74 1.42
N THR A 284 -25.16 26.38 0.21
CA THR A 284 -25.24 24.97 -0.20
C THR A 284 -23.86 24.30 -0.25
N ALA A 285 -22.83 25.00 -0.74
CA ALA A 285 -21.46 24.47 -0.76
C ALA A 285 -20.98 24.15 0.66
N LEU A 286 -21.28 24.99 1.64
CA LEU A 286 -20.90 24.79 3.04
C LEU A 286 -21.80 23.80 3.79
N ASP A 287 -23.04 23.59 3.35
CA ASP A 287 -23.88 22.48 3.84
C ASP A 287 -23.31 21.12 3.40
N LEU A 288 -22.74 21.05 2.17
CA LEU A 288 -22.10 19.85 1.64
C LEU A 288 -20.70 19.60 2.23
N ASP A 289 -19.91 20.66 2.39
CA ASP A 289 -18.58 20.62 2.98
C ASP A 289 -18.39 21.82 3.92
N PRO A 290 -18.73 21.64 5.21
CA PRO A 290 -18.60 22.70 6.24
C PRO A 290 -17.16 23.18 6.45
N ASN A 291 -16.17 22.42 5.98
CA ASN A 291 -14.76 22.75 6.14
C ASN A 291 -14.15 23.40 4.87
N ASN A 292 -14.95 23.73 3.87
CA ASN A 292 -14.45 24.30 2.65
C ASN A 292 -13.94 25.74 2.85
N PHE A 293 -12.62 25.84 2.86
CA PHE A 293 -11.90 27.09 3.04
C PHE A 293 -12.33 28.19 2.06
N LEU A 294 -12.42 27.84 0.76
CA LEU A 294 -12.70 28.80 -0.29
C LEU A 294 -14.14 29.29 -0.26
N ALA A 295 -15.07 28.41 0.07
CA ALA A 295 -16.48 28.79 0.23
C ALA A 295 -16.67 29.79 1.37
N HIS A 296 -16.04 29.55 2.54
CA HIS A 296 -16.03 30.52 3.64
C HIS A 296 -15.41 31.86 3.22
N TYR A 297 -14.23 31.81 2.58
CA TYR A 297 -13.56 33.04 2.16
C TYR A 297 -14.41 33.87 1.19
N ASN A 298 -14.94 33.25 0.13
CA ASN A 298 -15.76 33.91 -0.87
C ASN A 298 -17.11 34.39 -0.30
N ARG A 299 -17.74 33.60 0.56
CA ARG A 299 -18.99 34.03 1.24
C ARG A 299 -18.73 35.20 2.18
N GLY A 300 -17.61 35.20 2.89
CA GLY A 300 -17.16 36.32 3.73
C GLY A 300 -17.00 37.62 2.92
N LEU A 301 -16.37 37.55 1.74
CA LEU A 301 -16.25 38.71 0.84
C LEU A 301 -17.62 39.21 0.35
N LEU A 302 -18.52 38.30 -0.03
CA LEU A 302 -19.87 38.65 -0.47
C LEU A 302 -20.67 39.30 0.67
N ARG A 303 -20.61 38.76 1.91
CA ARG A 303 -21.25 39.35 3.08
C ARG A 303 -20.69 40.71 3.43
N MET A 304 -19.37 40.91 3.33
CA MET A 304 -18.72 42.20 3.52
C MET A 304 -19.23 43.22 2.54
N GLN A 305 -19.42 42.86 1.27
CA GLN A 305 -19.97 43.75 0.26
C GLN A 305 -21.46 44.09 0.50
N LEU A 306 -22.22 43.15 1.01
CA LEU A 306 -23.63 43.35 1.37
C LEU A 306 -23.83 44.11 2.68
N GLY A 307 -22.76 44.40 3.43
CA GLY A 307 -22.79 45.09 4.71
C GLY A 307 -23.16 44.17 5.89
N ASP A 308 -23.16 42.86 5.72
CA ASP A 308 -23.34 41.86 6.80
C ASP A 308 -22.00 41.58 7.49
N ASP A 309 -21.48 42.64 8.12
CA ASP A 309 -20.11 42.68 8.65
C ASP A 309 -19.87 41.60 9.71
N ASN A 310 -20.83 41.33 10.61
CA ASN A 310 -20.67 40.37 11.69
C ASN A 310 -20.60 38.92 11.17
N ARG A 311 -21.46 38.55 10.24
CA ARG A 311 -21.37 37.20 9.64
C ARG A 311 -20.16 37.05 8.71
N ALA A 312 -19.71 38.13 8.07
CA ALA A 312 -18.46 38.12 7.31
C ALA A 312 -17.25 37.86 8.22
N ILE A 313 -17.21 38.48 9.42
CA ILE A 313 -16.17 38.20 10.43
C ILE A 313 -16.16 36.73 10.79
N THR A 314 -17.33 36.11 11.03
CA THR A 314 -17.44 34.70 11.36
C THR A 314 -16.85 33.79 10.26
N ASP A 315 -17.12 34.10 8.98
CA ASP A 315 -16.53 33.36 7.86
C ASP A 315 -15.01 33.52 7.82
N PHE A 316 -14.48 34.73 8.01
CA PHE A 316 -13.04 34.95 8.06
C PHE A 316 -12.38 34.39 9.31
N ASP A 317 -13.08 34.32 10.46
CA ASP A 317 -12.60 33.65 11.67
C ASP A 317 -12.33 32.17 11.39
N TYR A 318 -13.23 31.51 10.63
CA TYR A 318 -13.02 30.14 10.21
C TYR A 318 -11.77 30.00 9.34
N VAL A 319 -11.63 30.86 8.33
CA VAL A 319 -10.48 30.86 7.42
C VAL A 319 -9.17 31.07 8.18
N VAL A 320 -9.12 32.04 9.12
CA VAL A 320 -7.91 32.33 9.92
C VAL A 320 -7.62 31.21 10.92
N LYS A 321 -8.65 30.50 11.43
CA LYS A 321 -8.47 29.33 12.28
C LYS A 321 -7.75 28.20 11.53
N MET A 322 -8.10 27.97 10.27
CA MET A 322 -7.48 26.95 9.43
C MET A 322 -6.10 27.37 8.92
N GLU A 323 -5.96 28.63 8.52
CA GLU A 323 -4.70 29.22 8.03
C GLU A 323 -4.36 30.51 8.81
N PRO A 324 -3.69 30.42 9.97
CA PRO A 324 -3.42 31.58 10.85
C PRO A 324 -2.56 32.67 10.21
N HIS A 325 -1.89 32.37 9.12
CA HIS A 325 -1.03 33.29 8.38
C HIS A 325 -1.61 33.73 7.01
N ASN A 326 -2.88 33.44 6.75
CA ASN A 326 -3.53 33.87 5.52
C ASN A 326 -3.74 35.38 5.51
N VAL A 327 -2.88 36.07 4.74
CA VAL A 327 -2.83 37.54 4.72
C VAL A 327 -4.12 38.17 4.24
N MET A 328 -4.75 37.54 3.22
CA MET A 328 -6.00 38.05 2.65
C MET A 328 -7.16 38.00 3.66
N ALA A 329 -7.31 36.85 4.33
CA ALA A 329 -8.35 36.69 5.35
C ALA A 329 -8.11 37.59 6.55
N LEU A 330 -6.88 37.67 7.06
CA LEU A 330 -6.50 38.55 8.15
C LEU A 330 -6.77 40.03 7.82
N PHE A 331 -6.41 40.46 6.62
CA PHE A 331 -6.61 41.85 6.24
C PHE A 331 -8.10 42.21 6.10
N ASN A 332 -8.88 41.36 5.43
CA ASN A 332 -10.33 41.58 5.28
C ASN A 332 -11.05 41.53 6.65
N ARG A 333 -10.67 40.59 7.51
CA ARG A 333 -11.19 40.53 8.89
C ARG A 333 -10.82 41.79 9.68
N ALA A 334 -9.59 42.27 9.57
CA ALA A 334 -9.14 43.48 10.24
C ALA A 334 -9.93 44.69 9.82
N ILE A 335 -10.27 44.84 8.52
CA ILE A 335 -11.13 45.93 8.02
C ILE A 335 -12.52 45.87 8.68
N LEU A 336 -13.11 44.69 8.75
CA LEU A 336 -14.42 44.50 9.36
C LEU A 336 -14.40 44.74 10.85
N LEU A 337 -13.38 44.26 11.56
CA LEU A 337 -13.19 44.49 13.01
C LEU A 337 -12.97 45.97 13.31
N ASP A 338 -12.25 46.73 12.45
CA ASP A 338 -12.10 48.17 12.55
C ASP A 338 -13.44 48.88 12.33
N LYS A 339 -14.20 48.48 11.31
CA LYS A 339 -15.53 49.02 11.01
C LYS A 339 -16.56 48.76 12.16
N THR A 340 -16.54 47.56 12.72
CA THR A 340 -17.44 47.17 13.82
C THR A 340 -16.99 47.65 15.23
N GLY A 341 -15.84 48.34 15.30
CA GLY A 341 -15.33 48.95 16.54
C GLY A 341 -14.48 48.02 17.42
N ASN A 342 -14.20 46.77 17.00
CA ASN A 342 -13.30 45.90 17.73
C ASN A 342 -11.82 46.20 17.40
N LEU A 343 -11.40 47.39 17.84
CA LEU A 343 -10.11 48.00 17.41
C LEU A 343 -8.90 47.17 17.89
N HIS A 344 -8.96 46.54 19.05
CA HIS A 344 -7.87 45.71 19.56
C HIS A 344 -7.64 44.45 18.69
N ALA A 345 -8.72 43.81 18.27
CA ALA A 345 -8.62 42.66 17.36
C ALA A 345 -8.14 43.09 15.96
N ALA A 346 -8.66 44.20 15.43
CA ALA A 346 -8.19 44.77 14.16
C ALA A 346 -6.67 45.05 14.17
N ILE A 347 -6.17 45.66 15.25
CA ILE A 347 -4.73 45.96 15.42
C ILE A 347 -3.90 44.66 15.44
N ARG A 348 -4.38 43.59 16.07
CA ARG A 348 -3.66 42.30 16.07
C ARG A 348 -3.54 41.76 14.66
N ASP A 349 -4.65 41.72 13.91
CA ASP A 349 -4.66 41.22 12.54
C ASP A 349 -3.80 42.06 11.61
N TYR A 350 -3.95 43.40 11.64
CA TYR A 350 -3.06 44.30 10.87
C TYR A 350 -1.60 44.10 11.25
N SER A 351 -1.27 43.89 12.51
CA SER A 351 0.10 43.66 12.96
C SER A 351 0.68 42.36 12.42
N THR A 352 -0.13 41.30 12.34
CA THR A 352 0.27 40.03 11.74
C THR A 352 0.55 40.19 10.24
N VAL A 353 -0.33 40.91 9.51
CA VAL A 353 -0.13 41.22 8.10
C VAL A 353 1.14 42.05 7.89
N ILE A 354 1.34 43.13 8.69
CA ILE A 354 2.51 44.03 8.60
C ILE A 354 3.80 43.28 8.95
N SER A 355 3.78 42.31 9.86
CA SER A 355 4.95 41.50 10.17
C SER A 355 5.43 40.67 8.97
N GLN A 356 4.50 40.21 8.16
CA GLN A 356 4.79 39.47 6.92
C GLN A 356 5.16 40.40 5.77
N PHE A 357 4.50 41.57 5.69
CA PHE A 357 4.67 42.58 4.67
C PHE A 357 4.99 43.96 5.30
N PRO A 358 6.23 44.22 5.71
CA PRO A 358 6.57 45.44 6.45
C PRO A 358 6.31 46.76 5.71
N ASN A 359 6.20 46.72 4.38
CA ASN A 359 5.95 47.86 3.53
C ASN A 359 4.48 47.93 3.02
N PHE A 360 3.58 47.22 3.71
CA PHE A 360 2.14 47.28 3.37
C PHE A 360 1.53 48.58 3.95
N TRP A 361 1.65 49.67 3.16
CA TRP A 361 1.29 51.05 3.59
C TRP A 361 -0.17 51.18 3.98
N THR A 362 -1.09 50.55 3.27
CA THR A 362 -2.51 50.58 3.60
C THR A 362 -2.78 49.93 4.97
N GLY A 363 -2.14 48.81 5.28
CA GLY A 363 -2.26 48.19 6.59
C GLY A 363 -1.69 49.04 7.72
N LEU A 364 -0.54 49.70 7.50
CA LEU A 364 0.04 50.62 8.46
C LEU A 364 -0.90 51.85 8.70
N SER A 365 -1.44 52.46 7.64
CA SER A 365 -2.36 53.57 7.75
C SER A 365 -3.63 53.22 8.51
N ARG A 366 -4.23 52.06 8.22
CA ARG A 366 -5.42 51.58 8.92
C ARG A 366 -5.12 51.27 10.40
N ARG A 367 -3.97 50.65 10.69
CA ARG A 367 -3.56 50.37 12.06
C ARG A 367 -3.30 51.68 12.83
N ALA A 368 -2.67 52.67 12.22
CA ALA A 368 -2.48 54.02 12.82
C ALA A 368 -3.80 54.66 13.16
N ASN A 369 -4.79 54.56 12.27
CA ASN A 369 -6.16 55.09 12.55
C ASN A 369 -6.80 54.35 13.74
N CYS A 370 -6.69 53.02 13.83
CA CYS A 370 -7.18 52.27 15.01
C CYS A 370 -6.47 52.71 16.31
N TYR A 371 -5.15 52.95 16.27
CA TYR A 371 -4.40 53.50 17.41
C TYR A 371 -4.87 54.90 17.80
N ARG A 372 -5.15 55.80 16.87
CA ARG A 372 -5.71 57.13 17.14
C ARG A 372 -7.08 57.04 17.86
N ARG A 373 -7.97 56.19 17.34
CA ARG A 373 -9.30 55.95 17.94
C ARG A 373 -9.24 55.42 19.36
N LEU A 374 -8.14 54.69 19.70
CA LEU A 374 -7.87 54.19 21.07
C LEU A 374 -7.08 55.20 21.94
N GLY A 375 -6.74 56.39 21.45
CA GLY A 375 -5.95 57.38 22.15
C GLY A 375 -4.44 57.02 22.25
N LEU A 376 -3.98 56.03 21.53
CA LEU A 376 -2.59 55.56 21.51
C LEU A 376 -1.77 56.34 20.49
N THR A 377 -1.70 57.66 20.63
CA THR A 377 -1.12 58.62 19.63
C THR A 377 0.32 58.31 19.26
N ALA A 378 1.17 58.01 20.23
CA ALA A 378 2.57 57.67 19.98
C ALA A 378 2.76 56.46 19.04
N LYS A 379 1.90 55.44 19.16
CA LYS A 379 1.91 54.26 18.29
C LYS A 379 1.41 54.58 16.89
N ALA A 380 0.41 55.48 16.78
CA ALA A 380 -0.11 55.95 15.49
C ALA A 380 0.98 56.75 14.75
N GLU A 381 1.61 57.70 15.41
CA GLU A 381 2.69 58.52 14.87
C GLU A 381 3.88 57.70 14.38
N LEU A 382 4.19 56.60 15.05
CA LEU A 382 5.26 55.69 14.63
C LEU A 382 4.95 55.04 13.26
N ASP A 383 3.72 54.55 13.07
CA ASP A 383 3.31 53.97 11.78
C ASP A 383 3.22 55.02 10.68
N GLU A 384 2.70 56.20 10.99
CA GLU A 384 2.63 57.35 10.05
C GLU A 384 4.02 57.84 9.68
N PHE A 385 4.95 57.92 10.62
CA PHE A 385 6.33 58.28 10.33
C PHE A 385 7.01 57.26 9.40
N ARG A 386 6.73 56.00 9.56
CA ARG A 386 7.23 54.96 8.65
C ARG A 386 6.74 55.17 7.23
N ILE A 387 5.46 55.51 7.07
CA ILE A 387 4.85 55.81 5.77
C ILE A 387 5.50 57.07 5.15
N MET A 388 5.57 58.18 5.92
CA MET A 388 6.16 59.45 5.50
C MET A 388 7.62 59.27 5.09
N LYS A 389 8.41 58.58 5.90
CA LYS A 389 9.84 58.29 5.63
C LYS A 389 10.02 57.50 4.34
N ALA A 390 9.14 56.54 4.06
CA ALA A 390 9.20 55.76 2.82
C ALA A 390 8.83 56.62 1.61
N GLN A 391 7.85 57.54 1.73
CA GLN A 391 7.47 58.48 0.68
C GLN A 391 8.61 59.46 0.40
N MET A 392 9.22 60.04 1.44
CA MET A 392 10.40 60.94 1.30
C MET A 392 11.58 60.24 0.65
N ASN A 393 11.90 59.02 1.06
CA ASN A 393 12.99 58.22 0.46
C ASN A 393 12.69 57.93 -1.04
N LYS A 394 11.43 57.68 -1.40
CA LYS A 394 11.02 57.50 -2.80
C LYS A 394 11.20 58.75 -3.64
N HIS A 395 10.84 59.91 -3.10
CA HIS A 395 11.04 61.20 -3.76
C HIS A 395 12.49 61.57 -3.93
N GLN A 396 13.36 61.21 -2.96
CA GLN A 396 14.79 61.44 -2.98
C GLN A 396 15.59 60.39 -3.76
N GLY A 397 14.93 59.38 -4.35
CA GLY A 397 15.60 58.29 -5.08
C GLY A 397 16.43 57.36 -4.22
N ILE A 398 16.27 57.44 -2.89
CA ILE A 398 17.02 56.62 -1.93
C ILE A 398 16.42 55.21 -1.92
N GLN A 399 17.13 54.23 -2.49
CA GLN A 399 16.76 52.83 -2.41
C GLN A 399 17.46 52.13 -1.25
N PRO A 400 16.75 51.22 -0.51
CA PRO A 400 17.39 50.40 0.53
C PRO A 400 18.52 49.57 -0.07
N ARG A 401 19.71 49.58 0.52
CA ARG A 401 20.84 48.74 0.12
C ARG A 401 20.62 47.32 0.64
N TRP A 402 20.02 46.48 -0.18
CA TRP A 402 19.80 45.05 0.12
C TRP A 402 20.55 44.18 -0.86
N SER A 403 20.94 42.96 -0.42
CA SER A 403 21.50 41.97 -1.34
C SER A 403 20.50 41.68 -2.48
N LYS A 404 20.99 41.32 -3.67
CA LYS A 404 20.14 41.04 -4.85
C LYS A 404 19.01 40.02 -4.54
N ASN A 405 19.29 39.01 -3.73
CA ASN A 405 18.28 38.01 -3.33
C ASN A 405 17.25 38.57 -2.36
N LYS A 406 17.68 39.39 -1.38
CA LYS A 406 16.79 40.04 -0.41
C LYS A 406 15.94 41.13 -1.09
N SER A 407 16.50 41.87 -2.06
CA SER A 407 15.76 42.80 -2.90
C SER A 407 14.69 42.13 -3.74
N LYS A 408 14.99 40.92 -4.29
CA LYS A 408 14.03 40.17 -5.12
C LYS A 408 12.90 39.57 -4.25
N GLN A 409 13.21 39.10 -3.04
CA GLN A 409 12.19 38.64 -2.10
C GLN A 409 11.33 39.77 -1.55
N MET A 410 11.93 40.92 -1.25
CA MET A 410 11.20 42.10 -0.73
C MET A 410 10.39 42.82 -1.82
N ARG A 411 10.83 42.82 -3.07
CA ARG A 411 9.99 43.30 -4.20
C ARG A 411 8.75 42.42 -4.38
N LYS A 412 8.90 41.10 -4.37
CA LYS A 412 7.74 40.17 -4.38
C LYS A 412 6.79 40.39 -3.19
N ARG A 413 7.31 40.81 -2.03
CA ARG A 413 6.51 41.05 -0.82
C ARG A 413 5.95 42.48 -0.71
N SER A 414 6.49 43.44 -1.44
CA SER A 414 6.02 44.83 -1.41
C SER A 414 5.00 45.19 -2.52
N GLU A 415 4.85 44.34 -3.51
CA GLU A 415 3.88 44.48 -4.61
C GLU A 415 2.51 43.83 -4.28
N VAL A 416 2.17 43.78 -3.00
CA VAL A 416 0.83 43.32 -2.60
C VAL A 416 -0.16 44.43 -2.90
N ASP A 417 -0.94 44.22 -3.95
CA ASP A 417 -2.03 45.11 -4.36
C ASP A 417 -3.25 44.84 -3.48
N PRO A 418 -3.67 45.77 -2.62
CA PRO A 418 -4.83 45.59 -1.74
C PRO A 418 -6.12 45.27 -2.49
N ASP A 419 -6.26 45.75 -3.75
CA ASP A 419 -7.44 45.49 -4.56
C ASP A 419 -7.57 44.01 -4.96
N LYS A 420 -6.47 43.26 -4.95
CA LYS A 420 -6.48 41.79 -5.16
C LYS A 420 -7.01 41.00 -3.99
N TYR A 421 -7.01 41.55 -2.78
CA TYR A 421 -7.54 40.87 -1.57
C TYR A 421 -9.07 40.84 -1.52
N ASN A 422 -9.74 41.66 -2.31
CA ASN A 422 -11.21 41.72 -2.34
C ASN A 422 -11.80 40.96 -3.52
N GLN A 423 -10.98 40.18 -4.26
CA GLN A 423 -11.47 39.39 -5.38
C GLN A 423 -11.95 38.02 -4.91
N ILE A 424 -13.13 37.61 -5.37
CA ILE A 424 -13.66 36.28 -5.23
C ILE A 424 -12.79 35.34 -6.09
N VAL A 425 -12.35 34.22 -5.48
CA VAL A 425 -11.40 33.30 -6.08
C VAL A 425 -12.14 32.11 -6.71
N VAL A 426 -11.69 31.71 -7.89
CA VAL A 426 -12.18 30.51 -8.59
C VAL A 426 -11.58 29.26 -7.95
N GLU A 427 -12.37 28.20 -7.83
CA GLU A 427 -11.86 26.88 -7.49
C GLU A 427 -11.30 26.22 -8.75
N ASP A 428 -9.99 26.35 -8.96
CA ASP A 428 -9.28 25.81 -10.14
C ASP A 428 -8.84 24.35 -9.99
N LYS A 429 -8.87 23.81 -8.77
CA LYS A 429 -8.40 22.45 -8.52
C LYS A 429 -9.52 21.44 -8.73
N GLN A 430 -9.81 21.12 -9.96
CA GLN A 430 -10.35 19.82 -10.28
C GLN A 430 -9.16 18.86 -10.44
N GLU A 431 -8.96 17.96 -9.48
CA GLU A 431 -8.23 16.74 -9.78
C GLU A 431 -9.09 15.99 -10.79
N VAL A 432 -8.68 16.02 -12.04
CA VAL A 432 -9.27 15.16 -13.05
C VAL A 432 -8.79 13.76 -12.71
N ASP A 433 -9.61 13.04 -11.97
CA ASP A 433 -9.39 11.61 -11.75
C ASP A 433 -9.80 10.92 -13.04
N HIS A 434 -8.81 10.57 -13.86
CA HIS A 434 -9.03 9.91 -15.14
C HIS A 434 -9.63 8.53 -14.90
N ASP A 435 -10.85 8.34 -15.35
CA ASP A 435 -11.55 7.06 -15.26
C ASP A 435 -11.13 6.17 -16.43
N TYR A 436 -10.10 5.33 -16.20
CA TYR A 436 -9.66 4.34 -17.17
C TYR A 436 -10.73 3.28 -17.38
N LYS A 437 -11.16 3.08 -18.62
CA LYS A 437 -12.19 2.10 -18.95
C LYS A 437 -11.66 0.68 -18.75
N SER A 438 -12.32 -0.06 -17.89
CA SER A 438 -11.95 -1.42 -17.53
C SER A 438 -13.20 -2.27 -17.28
N SER A 439 -13.12 -3.57 -17.61
CA SER A 439 -14.08 -4.58 -17.21
C SER A 439 -13.88 -5.07 -15.76
N TYR A 440 -12.71 -4.74 -15.16
CA TYR A 440 -12.38 -5.16 -13.81
C TYR A 440 -13.07 -4.27 -12.78
N ARG A 441 -13.82 -4.90 -11.89
CA ARG A 441 -14.51 -4.26 -10.77
C ARG A 441 -14.23 -5.07 -9.51
N GLY A 442 -13.95 -4.39 -8.41
CA GLY A 442 -13.71 -5.05 -7.13
C GLY A 442 -13.61 -4.05 -5.98
N LYS A 443 -13.69 -4.56 -4.78
CA LYS A 443 -13.50 -3.78 -3.56
C LYS A 443 -12.14 -4.10 -2.96
N VAL A 444 -11.38 -3.05 -2.67
CA VAL A 444 -10.15 -3.20 -1.91
C VAL A 444 -10.49 -3.43 -0.46
N GLN A 445 -9.97 -4.50 0.14
CA GLN A 445 -10.11 -4.76 1.57
C GLN A 445 -9.25 -3.76 2.35
N ASN A 446 -9.90 -2.75 2.94
CA ASN A 446 -9.24 -1.75 3.77
C ASN A 446 -9.22 -2.23 5.22
N ARG A 447 -8.03 -2.52 5.73
CA ARG A 447 -7.81 -2.69 7.17
C ARG A 447 -6.67 -1.77 7.58
N ASN A 448 -6.89 -1.00 8.65
CA ASN A 448 -5.80 -0.31 9.33
C ASN A 448 -4.94 -1.38 9.99
N VAL A 449 -3.68 -1.47 9.59
CA VAL A 449 -2.72 -2.44 10.11
C VAL A 449 -1.57 -1.67 10.75
N GLU A 450 -1.21 -2.05 11.95
CA GLU A 450 0.00 -1.55 12.59
C GLU A 450 1.23 -2.07 11.84
N LEU A 451 2.16 -1.18 11.54
CA LEU A 451 3.40 -1.47 10.82
C LEU A 451 4.46 -2.04 11.79
N THR A 452 4.13 -3.18 12.41
CA THR A 452 5.02 -3.89 13.32
C THR A 452 5.67 -5.09 12.63
N LEU A 453 6.95 -5.34 12.97
CA LEU A 453 7.63 -6.54 12.50
C LEU A 453 6.93 -7.77 13.05
N LYS A 454 6.87 -8.84 12.25
CA LYS A 454 6.47 -10.17 12.73
C LYS A 454 7.50 -10.64 13.75
N PRO A 455 7.08 -11.31 14.84
CA PRO A 455 7.97 -11.75 15.90
C PRO A 455 9.02 -12.75 15.40
N MET A 456 10.02 -13.01 16.23
CA MET A 456 11.00 -14.06 16.00
C MET A 456 10.33 -15.44 16.00
N TYR A 457 10.94 -16.38 15.31
CA TYR A 457 10.59 -17.78 15.42
C TYR A 457 11.15 -18.36 16.74
N ALA A 458 10.38 -19.21 17.37
CA ALA A 458 10.76 -19.86 18.60
C ALA A 458 10.24 -21.30 18.62
N LEU A 459 10.79 -22.11 19.51
CA LEU A 459 10.21 -23.40 19.85
C LEU A 459 8.92 -23.18 20.67
N SER A 460 7.88 -23.96 20.36
CA SER A 460 6.55 -23.88 20.96
C SER A 460 6.00 -25.29 21.24
N LEU A 461 5.16 -25.42 22.25
CA LEU A 461 4.40 -26.66 22.52
C LEU A 461 3.13 -26.74 21.66
N PHE A 462 2.81 -25.74 20.89
CA PHE A 462 1.59 -25.66 20.10
C PHE A 462 1.92 -25.44 18.64
N MET A 463 1.26 -26.19 17.77
CA MET A 463 1.25 -25.91 16.35
C MET A 463 0.15 -24.87 16.08
N TYR A 464 0.51 -23.73 15.50
CA TYR A 464 -0.46 -22.73 15.05
C TYR A 464 -0.76 -22.93 13.59
N ASP A 465 -2.01 -23.21 13.30
CA ASP A 465 -2.54 -23.18 11.94
C ASP A 465 -3.17 -21.80 11.69
N ASN A 466 -2.49 -20.99 10.89
CA ASN A 466 -3.04 -19.72 10.43
C ASN A 466 -3.86 -19.92 9.15
N GLY A 467 -4.76 -20.85 9.10
CA GLY A 467 -5.77 -21.19 8.09
C GLY A 467 -5.68 -20.68 6.63
N VAL A 468 -4.89 -19.65 6.39
CA VAL A 468 -4.70 -18.99 5.08
C VAL A 468 -3.31 -19.28 4.49
N LYS A 469 -2.33 -19.69 5.31
CA LYS A 469 -0.98 -20.01 4.82
C LYS A 469 -0.94 -21.35 4.10
N SER A 470 -0.31 -21.37 2.92
CA SER A 470 -0.08 -22.59 2.15
C SER A 470 1.08 -23.45 2.71
N TYR A 471 1.91 -22.89 3.59
CA TYR A 471 3.13 -23.50 4.10
C TYR A 471 3.20 -23.34 5.63
N HIS A 472 3.54 -24.43 6.28
CA HIS A 472 3.79 -24.46 7.73
C HIS A 472 5.29 -24.39 8.01
N ALA A 473 5.65 -23.84 9.17
CA ALA A 473 7.04 -23.84 9.61
C ALA A 473 7.49 -25.30 9.87
N PHE A 474 8.62 -25.67 9.28
CA PHE A 474 9.21 -27.01 9.40
C PHE A 474 10.71 -26.88 9.62
N SER A 475 11.24 -27.62 10.60
CA SER A 475 12.67 -27.78 10.84
C SER A 475 13.02 -29.24 11.01
N ALA A 476 13.92 -29.73 10.15
CA ALA A 476 14.40 -31.10 10.22
C ALA A 476 15.10 -31.42 11.57
N GLU A 477 15.74 -30.41 12.18
CA GLU A 477 16.40 -30.52 13.48
C GLU A 477 15.39 -30.68 14.60
N VAL A 478 14.26 -29.99 14.55
CA VAL A 478 13.17 -30.12 15.52
C VAL A 478 12.51 -31.48 15.37
N GLU A 479 12.29 -31.96 14.15
CA GLU A 479 11.77 -33.32 13.92
C GLU A 479 12.73 -34.39 14.41
N ALA A 480 14.04 -34.24 14.18
CA ALA A 480 15.05 -35.16 14.70
C ALA A 480 15.09 -35.15 16.24
N PHE A 481 14.95 -33.98 16.87
CA PHE A 481 14.83 -33.85 18.32
C PHE A 481 13.58 -34.56 18.84
N ASN A 482 12.42 -34.33 18.22
CA ASN A 482 11.17 -34.99 18.60
C ASN A 482 11.24 -36.52 18.43
N ALA A 483 11.87 -37.00 17.35
CA ALA A 483 12.03 -38.46 17.11
C ALA A 483 12.88 -39.17 18.16
N GLN A 484 13.91 -38.50 18.69
CA GLN A 484 14.74 -39.05 19.79
C GLN A 484 13.95 -39.14 21.10
N ASN A 485 12.83 -38.46 21.21
CA ASN A 485 12.06 -38.28 22.42
C ASN A 485 10.67 -38.96 22.37
N ALA A 486 10.42 -39.86 21.44
CA ALA A 486 9.09 -40.37 21.08
C ALA A 486 8.22 -40.93 22.25
N ASN A 487 8.77 -41.11 23.46
CA ASN A 487 8.04 -41.67 24.60
C ASN A 487 8.11 -40.86 25.90
N ALA A 488 8.80 -39.74 25.96
CA ALA A 488 9.12 -39.07 27.22
C ALA A 488 8.55 -37.67 27.42
N SER A 489 8.36 -36.88 26.35
CA SER A 489 7.89 -35.49 26.44
C SER A 489 6.94 -35.13 25.30
N GLN A 490 6.29 -33.96 25.40
CA GLN A 490 5.46 -33.44 24.34
C GLN A 490 6.35 -32.94 23.19
N PRO A 491 5.98 -33.17 21.93
CA PRO A 491 6.73 -32.64 20.79
C PRO A 491 6.77 -31.11 20.81
N VAL A 492 7.90 -30.55 20.37
CA VAL A 492 8.07 -29.12 20.15
C VAL A 492 7.92 -28.78 18.67
N TYR A 493 7.46 -27.58 18.38
CA TYR A 493 7.20 -27.08 17.03
C TYR A 493 7.89 -25.74 16.83
N VAL A 494 8.19 -25.38 15.59
CA VAL A 494 8.66 -24.04 15.23
C VAL A 494 7.47 -23.12 15.03
N ASN A 495 7.46 -21.96 15.65
CA ASN A 495 6.36 -21.02 15.57
C ASN A 495 6.83 -19.56 15.58
N CYS A 496 6.12 -18.68 14.83
CA CYS A 496 6.32 -17.23 14.77
C CYS A 496 5.06 -16.49 15.27
N ALA A 497 4.47 -16.94 16.37
CA ALA A 497 3.27 -16.30 16.92
C ALA A 497 3.34 -16.18 18.43
N SER A 498 3.03 -15.00 18.96
CA SER A 498 2.75 -14.82 20.38
C SER A 498 1.30 -15.23 20.65
N ARG A 499 1.08 -16.17 21.57
CA ARG A 499 -0.25 -16.54 22.04
C ARG A 499 -0.63 -15.65 23.22
N HIS A 500 -1.78 -14.99 23.13
CA HIS A 500 -2.46 -14.50 24.33
C HIS A 500 -2.93 -15.72 25.13
N LEU A 501 -2.34 -15.92 26.31
CA LEU A 501 -2.76 -16.98 27.21
C LEU A 501 -4.00 -16.49 27.99
N ASP A 502 -5.08 -17.25 27.92
CA ASP A 502 -6.21 -17.11 28.84
C ASP A 502 -5.85 -17.72 30.21
N GLU A 503 -6.67 -17.46 31.21
CA GLU A 503 -6.44 -17.92 32.58
C GLU A 503 -6.32 -19.46 32.70
N LEU A 504 -7.15 -20.19 31.92
CA LEU A 504 -7.16 -21.63 31.92
C LEU A 504 -5.88 -22.19 31.29
N SER A 505 -5.45 -21.66 30.17
CA SER A 505 -4.19 -22.05 29.50
C SER A 505 -2.99 -21.74 30.38
N SER A 506 -2.97 -20.57 31.03
CA SER A 506 -1.90 -20.18 31.95
C SER A 506 -1.80 -21.17 33.14
N LYS A 507 -2.93 -21.51 33.77
CA LYS A 507 -2.98 -22.48 34.85
C LYS A 507 -2.50 -23.86 34.42
N THR A 508 -2.88 -24.31 33.23
CA THR A 508 -2.46 -25.57 32.67
C THR A 508 -0.94 -25.63 32.47
N LEU A 509 -0.35 -24.54 31.93
CA LEU A 509 1.10 -24.45 31.72
C LEU A 509 1.87 -24.38 33.05
N LEU A 510 1.36 -23.66 34.05
CA LEU A 510 1.98 -23.64 35.39
C LEU A 510 1.97 -25.01 36.05
N THR A 511 0.83 -25.74 36.03
CA THR A 511 0.75 -27.12 36.52
C THR A 511 1.73 -28.05 35.78
N ARG A 512 1.92 -27.83 34.47
CA ARG A 512 2.88 -28.55 33.65
C ARG A 512 4.32 -28.31 34.13
N ILE A 513 4.68 -27.05 34.41
CA ILE A 513 6.00 -26.68 34.95
C ILE A 513 6.28 -27.44 36.24
N ASP A 514 5.31 -27.53 37.18
CA ASP A 514 5.45 -28.26 38.41
C ASP A 514 5.67 -29.76 38.16
N THR A 515 4.90 -30.34 37.24
CA THR A 515 5.04 -31.74 36.84
C THR A 515 6.40 -32.04 36.23
N LEU A 516 6.88 -31.15 35.32
CA LEU A 516 8.18 -31.25 34.68
C LEU A 516 9.32 -31.12 35.70
N SER A 517 9.18 -30.24 36.70
CA SER A 517 10.15 -30.07 37.77
C SER A 517 10.32 -31.33 38.57
N GLN A 518 9.22 -32.01 39.00
CA GLN A 518 9.25 -33.28 39.68
C GLN A 518 9.88 -34.39 38.81
N ARG A 519 9.63 -34.37 37.50
CA ARG A 519 10.21 -35.37 36.57
C ARG A 519 11.71 -35.12 36.36
N ILE A 520 12.17 -33.88 36.35
CA ILE A 520 13.58 -33.51 36.25
C ILE A 520 14.34 -33.98 37.50
N ASP A 521 13.79 -33.77 38.70
CA ASP A 521 14.39 -34.21 39.96
C ASP A 521 14.55 -35.73 40.02
N ASN A 522 13.68 -36.48 39.36
CA ASN A 522 13.70 -37.95 39.31
C ASN A 522 14.34 -38.49 38.01
N ALA A 523 14.82 -37.65 37.11
CA ALA A 523 15.35 -38.09 35.83
C ALA A 523 16.62 -38.92 35.98
N ARG A 524 16.66 -40.07 35.29
CA ARG A 524 17.86 -40.94 35.21
C ARG A 524 18.33 -40.95 33.74
N GLY A 525 19.52 -40.43 33.52
CA GLY A 525 20.18 -40.39 32.23
C GLY A 525 20.04 -39.03 31.51
N ASP A 526 21.14 -38.62 30.89
CA ASP A 526 21.31 -37.28 30.29
C ASP A 526 20.34 -37.00 29.15
N LEU A 527 19.99 -37.98 28.33
CA LEU A 527 19.06 -37.81 27.22
C LEU A 527 17.67 -37.41 27.72
N THR A 528 17.15 -38.13 28.72
CA THR A 528 15.84 -37.82 29.31
C THR A 528 15.86 -36.44 29.98
N LEU A 529 16.94 -36.11 30.69
CA LEU A 529 17.10 -34.83 31.36
C LEU A 529 17.12 -33.65 30.33
N LYS A 530 17.86 -33.81 29.23
CA LYS A 530 17.90 -32.80 28.15
C LYS A 530 16.52 -32.53 27.60
N HIS A 531 15.73 -33.56 27.29
CA HIS A 531 14.39 -33.39 26.76
C HIS A 531 13.44 -32.71 27.74
N LEU A 532 13.48 -33.07 29.02
CA LEU A 532 12.68 -32.44 30.06
C LEU A 532 13.05 -30.96 30.28
N LEU A 533 14.36 -30.63 30.28
CA LEU A 533 14.84 -29.26 30.40
C LEU A 533 14.38 -28.40 29.20
N MET A 534 14.47 -28.95 27.97
CA MET A 534 13.99 -28.23 26.78
C MET A 534 12.48 -27.97 26.85
N GLU A 535 11.69 -29.01 27.22
CA GLU A 535 10.25 -28.88 27.35
C GLU A 535 9.85 -27.84 28.41
N ARG A 536 10.53 -27.85 29.58
CA ARG A 536 10.28 -26.90 30.65
C ARG A 536 10.69 -25.47 30.24
N ALA A 537 11.83 -25.30 29.58
CA ALA A 537 12.28 -24.03 29.08
C ALA A 537 11.30 -23.43 28.05
N VAL A 538 10.80 -24.22 27.12
CA VAL A 538 9.76 -23.81 26.16
C VAL A 538 8.45 -23.44 26.89
N THR A 539 8.10 -24.19 27.94
CA THR A 539 6.92 -23.89 28.77
C THR A 539 7.10 -22.55 29.53
N TYR A 540 8.29 -22.34 30.13
CA TYR A 540 8.64 -21.05 30.77
C TYR A 540 8.61 -19.88 29.80
N THR A 541 9.13 -20.07 28.59
CA THR A 541 9.05 -19.04 27.54
C THR A 541 7.59 -18.68 27.21
N ALA A 542 6.70 -19.68 27.13
CA ALA A 542 5.28 -19.46 26.85
C ALA A 542 4.57 -18.64 27.95
N VAL A 543 4.95 -18.82 29.22
CA VAL A 543 4.42 -18.04 30.36
C VAL A 543 5.26 -16.79 30.66
N GLN A 544 6.22 -16.44 29.81
CA GLN A 544 7.11 -15.27 29.92
C GLN A 544 8.01 -15.27 31.17
N ASN A 545 8.27 -16.41 31.76
CA ASN A 545 9.29 -16.56 32.80
C ASN A 545 10.67 -16.82 32.16
N LEU A 546 11.23 -15.75 31.58
CA LEU A 546 12.41 -15.83 30.73
C LEU A 546 13.67 -16.20 31.50
N ASP A 547 13.80 -15.77 32.77
CA ASP A 547 14.95 -16.12 33.62
C ASP A 547 15.03 -17.61 33.87
N ALA A 548 13.89 -18.23 34.21
CA ALA A 548 13.83 -19.66 34.44
C ALA A 548 14.08 -20.45 33.14
N ALA A 549 13.56 -19.97 31.99
CA ALA A 549 13.84 -20.57 30.69
C ALA A 549 15.32 -20.53 30.34
N ILE A 550 15.99 -19.39 30.55
CA ILE A 550 17.44 -19.21 30.32
C ILE A 550 18.26 -20.12 31.22
N SER A 551 17.84 -20.29 32.49
CA SER A 551 18.50 -21.21 33.43
C SER A 551 18.44 -22.65 32.95
N ASP A 552 17.25 -23.14 32.54
CA ASP A 552 17.08 -24.52 32.03
C ASP A 552 17.88 -24.77 30.76
N LEU A 553 17.88 -23.79 29.82
CA LEU A 553 18.64 -23.89 28.57
C LEU A 553 20.15 -23.85 28.83
N THR A 554 20.58 -23.11 29.86
CA THR A 554 21.99 -23.11 30.27
C THR A 554 22.39 -24.46 30.86
N ALA A 555 21.54 -25.07 31.69
CA ALA A 555 21.76 -26.43 32.19
C ALA A 555 21.76 -27.46 31.05
N TYR A 556 20.85 -27.30 30.07
CA TYR A 556 20.86 -28.14 28.86
C TYR A 556 22.21 -28.06 28.13
N LEU A 557 22.71 -26.84 27.89
CA LEU A 557 23.98 -26.61 27.17
C LEU A 557 25.22 -27.11 27.93
N GLN A 558 25.16 -27.31 29.26
CA GLN A 558 26.19 -27.99 30.02
C GLN A 558 26.23 -29.51 29.70
N LEU A 559 25.08 -30.08 29.38
CA LEU A 559 24.97 -31.49 28.98
C LEU A 559 25.26 -31.72 27.50
N ASP A 560 24.95 -30.72 26.68
CA ASP A 560 25.08 -30.78 25.21
C ASP A 560 25.40 -29.40 24.61
N SER A 561 26.69 -29.10 24.57
CA SER A 561 27.20 -27.83 24.05
C SER A 561 27.10 -27.70 22.52
N ALA A 562 26.67 -28.76 21.80
CA ALA A 562 26.53 -28.75 20.33
C ALA A 562 25.08 -28.61 19.88
N SER A 563 24.12 -28.31 20.78
CA SER A 563 22.72 -28.16 20.44
C SER A 563 22.39 -26.76 19.85
N ALA A 564 22.22 -26.69 18.55
CA ALA A 564 21.77 -25.47 17.88
C ALA A 564 20.38 -25.03 18.40
N LEU A 565 19.46 -25.95 18.68
CA LEU A 565 18.12 -25.66 19.19
C LEU A 565 18.15 -24.99 20.57
N ALA A 566 19.02 -25.43 21.46
CA ALA A 566 19.14 -24.85 22.81
C ALA A 566 19.72 -23.43 22.76
N TYR A 567 20.76 -23.19 21.93
CA TYR A 567 21.28 -21.86 21.70
C TYR A 567 20.22 -20.96 21.07
N TRP A 568 19.50 -21.44 20.05
CA TRP A 568 18.44 -20.68 19.40
C TRP A 568 17.36 -20.24 20.39
N GLN A 569 16.79 -21.19 21.14
CA GLN A 569 15.74 -20.86 22.12
C GLN A 569 16.24 -19.91 23.20
N ARG A 570 17.50 -20.05 23.65
CA ARG A 570 18.10 -19.15 24.64
C ARG A 570 18.32 -17.75 24.07
N ALA A 571 18.73 -17.63 22.81
CA ALA A 571 18.84 -16.35 22.10
C ALA A 571 17.50 -15.61 22.06
N VAL A 572 16.42 -16.34 21.73
CA VAL A 572 15.05 -15.77 21.74
C VAL A 572 14.66 -15.30 23.15
N CYS A 573 14.94 -16.08 24.18
CA CYS A 573 14.66 -15.68 25.57
C CYS A 573 15.43 -14.43 25.96
N HIS A 574 16.72 -14.34 25.61
CA HIS A 574 17.55 -13.14 25.86
C HIS A 574 17.02 -11.92 25.09
N ALA A 575 16.60 -12.08 23.82
CA ALA A 575 16.06 -10.97 23.04
C ALA A 575 14.74 -10.44 23.64
N LEU A 576 13.83 -11.32 23.99
CA LEU A 576 12.56 -10.95 24.67
C LEU A 576 12.80 -10.29 26.03
N MET A 577 13.78 -10.78 26.81
CA MET A 577 14.18 -10.16 28.06
C MET A 577 14.74 -8.74 27.84
N GLY A 578 15.54 -8.55 26.77
CA GLY A 578 16.07 -7.25 26.40
C GLY A 578 14.97 -6.28 25.99
N GLU A 579 13.95 -6.71 25.24
CA GLU A 579 12.78 -5.91 24.89
C GLU A 579 11.97 -5.52 26.16
N PHE A 580 11.78 -6.46 27.07
CA PHE A 580 11.11 -6.20 28.35
C PHE A 580 11.90 -5.17 29.18
N GLN A 581 13.21 -5.33 29.33
CA GLN A 581 14.07 -4.36 30.04
C GLN A 581 13.96 -2.96 29.44
N LEU A 582 14.00 -2.86 28.10
CA LEU A 582 13.87 -1.59 27.38
C LEU A 582 12.48 -0.95 27.62
N SER A 583 11.41 -1.75 27.64
CA SER A 583 10.06 -1.27 27.94
C SER A 583 9.92 -0.69 29.36
N GLN A 584 10.74 -1.18 30.30
CA GLN A 584 10.82 -0.66 31.67
C GLN A 584 11.83 0.50 31.82
N GLY A 585 12.45 0.96 30.74
CA GLY A 585 13.46 2.02 30.76
C GLY A 585 14.83 1.59 31.26
N ALA A 586 15.09 0.28 31.39
CA ALA A 586 16.36 -0.27 31.83
C ALA A 586 17.31 -0.52 30.65
N ALA A 587 18.64 -0.49 30.93
CA ALA A 587 19.64 -0.79 29.92
C ALA A 587 19.63 -2.29 29.58
N ASN A 588 19.60 -2.61 28.29
CA ASN A 588 19.52 -4.00 27.79
C ASN A 588 20.79 -4.50 27.06
N VAL A 589 21.85 -3.68 27.00
CA VAL A 589 23.05 -3.93 26.15
C VAL A 589 23.70 -5.29 26.42
N ILE A 590 23.78 -5.70 27.70
CA ILE A 590 24.39 -6.99 28.08
C ILE A 590 23.49 -8.16 27.67
N THR A 591 22.21 -8.04 27.93
CA THR A 591 21.21 -9.09 27.60
C THR A 591 21.12 -9.27 26.08
N GLU A 592 21.09 -8.17 25.35
CA GLU A 592 21.08 -8.17 23.91
C GLU A 592 22.39 -8.74 23.32
N GLY A 593 23.55 -8.43 23.91
CA GLY A 593 24.84 -9.03 23.52
C GLY A 593 24.80 -10.56 23.62
N LYS A 594 24.27 -11.10 24.73
CA LYS A 594 24.11 -12.55 24.91
C LYS A 594 23.17 -13.18 23.86
N ALA A 595 22.09 -12.47 23.49
CA ALA A 595 21.19 -12.92 22.43
C ALA A 595 21.92 -13.06 21.10
N PHE A 596 22.76 -12.07 20.72
CA PHE A 596 23.56 -12.14 19.50
C PHE A 596 24.65 -13.22 19.55
N ASP A 597 25.27 -13.46 20.68
CA ASP A 597 26.29 -14.51 20.82
C ASP A 597 25.65 -15.90 20.66
N ASP A 598 24.50 -16.12 21.29
CA ASP A 598 23.77 -17.38 21.21
C ASP A 598 23.21 -17.64 19.79
N ILE A 599 22.61 -16.63 19.13
CA ILE A 599 22.07 -16.84 17.78
C ILE A 599 23.17 -17.13 16.76
N ARG A 600 24.32 -16.46 16.88
CA ARG A 600 25.48 -16.74 16.02
C ARG A 600 26.03 -18.14 16.26
N LYS A 601 26.08 -18.58 17.52
CA LYS A 601 26.50 -19.95 17.84
C LYS A 601 25.53 -20.97 17.26
N ALA A 602 24.23 -20.72 17.33
CA ALA A 602 23.22 -21.56 16.67
C ALA A 602 23.43 -21.61 15.14
N ILE A 603 23.73 -20.46 14.50
CA ILE A 603 24.02 -20.40 13.05
C ILE A 603 25.30 -21.19 12.69
N GLU A 604 26.36 -21.10 13.51
CA GLU A 604 27.57 -21.90 13.30
C GLU A 604 27.29 -23.41 13.35
N LEU A 605 26.42 -23.85 14.25
CA LEU A 605 26.05 -25.24 14.42
C LEU A 605 25.05 -25.71 13.36
N SER A 606 24.19 -24.82 12.87
CA SER A 606 23.13 -25.14 11.90
C SER A 606 23.02 -24.06 10.80
N PRO A 607 23.99 -23.98 9.87
CA PRO A 607 24.05 -22.91 8.86
C PRO A 607 22.97 -23.02 7.76
N GLN A 608 22.20 -24.10 7.70
CA GLN A 608 21.11 -24.28 6.72
C GLN A 608 19.73 -23.96 7.31
N ASN A 609 19.65 -23.59 8.60
CA ASN A 609 18.40 -23.27 9.26
C ASN A 609 18.00 -21.80 8.97
N ALA A 610 16.99 -21.60 8.13
CA ALA A 610 16.52 -20.28 7.72
C ALA A 610 15.99 -19.41 8.87
N TYR A 611 15.42 -20.03 9.90
CA TYR A 611 14.82 -19.34 11.03
C TYR A 611 15.85 -18.58 11.87
N LEU A 612 17.06 -19.10 11.97
CA LEU A 612 18.16 -18.45 12.71
C LEU A 612 18.57 -17.12 12.07
N TYR A 613 18.69 -17.10 10.76
CA TYR A 613 19.01 -15.87 10.03
C TYR A 613 17.86 -14.85 10.08
N TYR A 614 16.62 -15.32 10.05
CA TYR A 614 15.45 -14.46 10.23
C TYR A 614 15.44 -13.79 11.61
N ASP A 615 15.74 -14.55 12.66
CA ASP A 615 15.76 -14.04 14.03
C ASP A 615 16.93 -13.07 14.26
N GLU A 616 18.14 -13.37 13.75
CA GLU A 616 19.24 -12.40 13.78
C GLU A 616 18.87 -11.13 13.00
N ALA A 617 18.14 -11.25 11.87
CA ALA A 617 17.66 -10.10 11.11
C ALA A 617 16.68 -9.24 11.91
N ASN A 618 15.73 -9.86 12.63
CA ASN A 618 14.80 -9.15 13.51
C ASN A 618 15.55 -8.38 14.61
N MET A 619 16.55 -8.99 15.24
CA MET A 619 17.37 -8.35 16.25
C MET A 619 18.17 -7.17 15.68
N CYS A 620 18.73 -7.30 14.47
CA CYS A 620 19.40 -6.20 13.77
C CYS A 620 18.42 -5.07 13.40
N ALA A 621 17.21 -5.41 12.94
CA ALA A 621 16.18 -4.43 12.59
C ALA A 621 15.70 -3.64 13.83
N ALA A 622 15.60 -4.28 15.00
CA ALA A 622 15.28 -3.64 16.26
C ALA A 622 16.38 -2.60 16.65
N ARG A 623 17.64 -2.90 16.39
CA ARG A 623 18.78 -1.98 16.54
C ARG A 623 18.85 -0.89 15.47
N LYS A 624 17.97 -0.91 14.46
CA LYS A 624 18.01 -0.04 13.28
C LYS A 624 19.23 -0.28 12.36
N ASP A 625 19.91 -1.42 12.50
CA ASP A 625 20.94 -1.85 11.55
C ASP A 625 20.25 -2.50 10.34
N TYR A 626 19.61 -1.65 9.54
CA TYR A 626 18.73 -2.09 8.47
C TYR A 626 19.46 -2.81 7.34
N GLU A 627 20.67 -2.36 6.99
CA GLU A 627 21.44 -2.99 5.92
C GLU A 627 21.90 -4.41 6.28
N LYS A 628 22.28 -4.65 7.53
CA LYS A 628 22.60 -5.99 8.02
C LYS A 628 21.34 -6.85 8.10
N ALA A 629 20.22 -6.29 8.59
CA ALA A 629 18.94 -6.99 8.66
C ALA A 629 18.48 -7.46 7.28
N LEU A 630 18.55 -6.60 6.25
CA LEU A 630 18.17 -6.96 4.88
C LEU A 630 18.99 -8.12 4.33
N ARG A 631 20.33 -8.11 4.50
CA ARG A 631 21.19 -9.22 4.06
C ARG A 631 20.82 -10.55 4.75
N LEU A 632 20.47 -10.50 6.02
CA LEU A 632 20.07 -11.69 6.78
C LEU A 632 18.69 -12.19 6.38
N TYR A 633 17.71 -11.29 6.14
CA TYR A 633 16.41 -11.68 5.57
C TYR A 633 16.58 -12.31 4.18
N ASP A 634 17.41 -11.75 3.33
CA ASP A 634 17.70 -12.33 2.01
C ASP A 634 18.32 -13.72 2.13
N LYS A 635 19.20 -13.93 3.10
CA LYS A 635 19.76 -15.27 3.39
C LYS A 635 18.70 -16.25 3.88
N ALA A 636 17.81 -15.82 4.78
CA ALA A 636 16.68 -16.62 5.23
C ALA A 636 15.76 -17.01 4.08
N ILE A 637 15.44 -16.06 3.17
CA ILE A 637 14.63 -16.28 1.99
C ILE A 637 15.31 -17.24 1.00
N GLN A 638 16.61 -17.14 0.80
CA GLN A 638 17.37 -18.07 -0.04
C GLN A 638 17.31 -19.50 0.46
N LEU A 639 17.34 -19.69 1.79
CA LEU A 639 17.26 -21.01 2.42
C LEU A 639 15.80 -21.53 2.46
N ASN A 640 14.83 -20.65 2.62
CA ASN A 640 13.41 -20.99 2.62
C ASN A 640 12.58 -19.92 1.88
N ALA A 641 12.35 -20.13 0.59
CA ALA A 641 11.59 -19.23 -0.26
C ALA A 641 10.08 -19.09 0.12
N ASN A 642 9.58 -19.91 1.05
CA ASN A 642 8.20 -19.89 1.49
C ASN A 642 8.01 -19.17 2.85
N MET A 643 9.05 -18.52 3.37
CA MET A 643 9.00 -17.79 4.63
C MET A 643 8.34 -16.43 4.45
N ALA A 644 7.01 -16.39 4.56
CA ALA A 644 6.21 -15.19 4.37
C ALA A 644 6.60 -14.05 5.31
N GLU A 645 6.96 -14.37 6.56
CA GLU A 645 7.37 -13.42 7.58
C GLU A 645 8.69 -12.70 7.21
N ALA A 646 9.64 -13.41 6.59
CA ALA A 646 10.89 -12.82 6.15
C ALA A 646 10.66 -11.78 5.04
N TYR A 647 9.82 -12.10 4.07
CA TYR A 647 9.41 -11.13 3.05
C TYR A 647 8.67 -9.94 3.66
N TYR A 648 7.77 -10.16 4.61
CA TYR A 648 7.01 -9.09 5.26
C TYR A 648 7.92 -8.14 6.03
N ASN A 649 8.78 -8.67 6.90
CA ASN A 649 9.69 -7.87 7.71
C ASN A 649 10.73 -7.15 6.86
N SER A 650 11.29 -7.83 5.86
CA SER A 650 12.18 -7.21 4.86
C SER A 650 11.48 -6.06 4.14
N GLY A 651 10.23 -6.24 3.71
CA GLY A 651 9.43 -5.19 3.09
C GLY A 651 9.24 -3.96 3.98
N LEU A 652 8.95 -4.15 5.27
CA LEU A 652 8.84 -3.05 6.24
C LEU A 652 10.19 -2.33 6.46
N VAL A 653 11.30 -3.07 6.50
CA VAL A 653 12.64 -2.48 6.65
C VAL A 653 13.01 -1.70 5.40
N LEU A 654 12.74 -2.23 4.19
CA LEU A 654 12.94 -1.53 2.91
C LEU A 654 12.13 -0.23 2.84
N GLN A 655 10.88 -0.22 3.33
CA GLN A 655 10.07 1.00 3.44
C GLN A 655 10.75 2.05 4.33
N LYS A 656 11.25 1.64 5.51
CA LYS A 656 11.99 2.53 6.42
C LYS A 656 13.28 3.08 5.81
N CYS A 657 13.91 2.33 4.91
CA CYS A 657 15.07 2.77 4.13
C CYS A 657 14.72 3.65 2.91
N GLY A 658 13.44 3.90 2.64
CA GLY A 658 12.97 4.65 1.47
C GLY A 658 13.00 3.87 0.14
N ARG A 659 13.32 2.57 0.15
CA ARG A 659 13.37 1.69 -1.02
C ARG A 659 11.97 1.15 -1.34
N LYS A 660 11.04 2.06 -1.68
CA LYS A 660 9.60 1.77 -1.79
C LYS A 660 9.26 0.68 -2.84
N ALA A 661 9.92 0.68 -3.99
CA ALA A 661 9.65 -0.31 -5.05
C ALA A 661 9.99 -1.74 -4.61
N GLU A 662 11.15 -1.92 -3.99
CA GLU A 662 11.58 -3.21 -3.47
C GLU A 662 10.72 -3.65 -2.28
N ALA A 663 10.31 -2.70 -1.43
CA ALA A 663 9.38 -2.96 -0.34
C ALA A 663 8.05 -3.55 -0.86
N ILE A 664 7.47 -2.97 -1.92
CA ILE A 664 6.24 -3.48 -2.54
C ILE A 664 6.45 -4.90 -3.08
N THR A 665 7.58 -5.18 -3.73
CA THR A 665 7.89 -6.52 -4.27
C THR A 665 7.95 -7.57 -3.15
N HIS A 666 8.63 -7.28 -2.05
CA HIS A 666 8.71 -8.19 -0.90
C HIS A 666 7.34 -8.35 -0.21
N LEU A 667 6.60 -7.27 -0.01
CA LEU A 667 5.25 -7.32 0.59
C LEU A 667 4.26 -8.07 -0.30
N SER A 668 4.31 -7.91 -1.62
CA SER A 668 3.51 -8.70 -2.57
C SER A 668 3.77 -10.19 -2.39
N LYS A 669 5.05 -10.60 -2.29
CA LYS A 669 5.40 -12.00 -2.06
C LYS A 669 4.94 -12.50 -0.69
N ALA A 670 5.05 -11.69 0.36
CA ALA A 670 4.51 -12.02 1.68
C ALA A 670 2.98 -12.24 1.66
N GLY A 671 2.25 -11.37 0.96
CA GLY A 671 0.81 -11.48 0.77
C GLY A 671 0.44 -12.73 -0.03
N GLU A 672 1.17 -13.03 -1.11
CA GLU A 672 1.03 -14.24 -1.92
C GLU A 672 1.19 -15.50 -1.06
N LEU A 673 2.15 -15.52 -0.14
CA LEU A 673 2.40 -16.63 0.78
C LEU A 673 1.41 -16.70 1.96
N GLY A 674 0.42 -15.80 2.04
CA GLY A 674 -0.68 -15.87 3.01
C GLY A 674 -0.68 -14.81 4.10
N LEU A 675 0.29 -13.89 4.15
CA LEU A 675 0.26 -12.74 5.06
C LEU A 675 -0.54 -11.57 4.46
N TYR A 676 -1.87 -11.68 4.45
CA TYR A 676 -2.76 -10.71 3.80
C TYR A 676 -2.61 -9.25 4.33
N ASN A 677 -2.09 -9.06 5.54
CA ASN A 677 -1.77 -7.72 6.08
C ASN A 677 -0.77 -6.97 5.19
N ALA A 678 0.06 -7.68 4.43
CA ALA A 678 1.00 -7.09 3.49
C ALA A 678 0.31 -6.22 2.43
N TYR A 679 -0.89 -6.60 1.97
CA TYR A 679 -1.65 -5.81 0.99
C TYR A 679 -2.14 -4.48 1.58
N SER A 680 -2.47 -4.43 2.87
CA SER A 680 -2.79 -3.17 3.55
C SER A 680 -1.58 -2.24 3.64
N VAL A 681 -0.38 -2.80 3.86
CA VAL A 681 0.88 -2.03 3.85
C VAL A 681 1.19 -1.49 2.46
N ILE A 682 1.05 -2.31 1.41
CA ILE A 682 1.22 -1.88 0.00
C ILE A 682 0.31 -0.69 -0.31
N LYS A 683 -0.94 -0.75 0.12
CA LYS A 683 -1.89 0.35 -0.07
C LYS A 683 -1.46 1.63 0.65
N GLN A 684 -0.96 1.53 1.89
CA GLN A 684 -0.46 2.69 2.63
C GLN A 684 0.72 3.35 1.91
N ILE A 685 1.68 2.56 1.42
CA ILE A 685 2.81 3.06 0.62
C ILE A 685 2.31 3.77 -0.65
N GLY A 686 1.27 3.25 -1.30
CA GLY A 686 0.65 3.85 -2.49
C GLY A 686 -0.01 5.21 -2.21
N VAL A 687 -0.63 5.38 -1.04
CA VAL A 687 -1.23 6.65 -0.61
C VAL A 687 -0.16 7.70 -0.28
N GLU A 688 0.92 7.31 0.43
CA GLU A 688 2.06 8.19 0.72
C GLU A 688 2.72 8.71 -0.56
N ASN A 689 2.88 7.87 -1.58
CA ASN A 689 3.41 8.29 -2.88
C ASN A 689 2.56 9.36 -3.59
N LYS A 690 1.22 9.29 -3.44
CA LYS A 690 0.32 10.29 -3.99
C LYS A 690 0.43 11.63 -3.25
N GLN A 691 0.69 11.62 -1.94
CA GLN A 691 0.90 12.83 -1.13
C GLN A 691 2.26 13.49 -1.42
N ASP A 692 3.34 12.70 -1.46
CA ASP A 692 4.69 13.18 -1.80
C ASP A 692 4.74 13.78 -3.21
N GLY A 693 4.03 13.18 -4.18
CA GLY A 693 3.90 13.72 -5.54
C GLY A 693 3.11 15.02 -5.63
N LYS A 694 2.21 15.30 -4.67
CA LYS A 694 1.49 16.58 -4.56
C LYS A 694 2.36 17.68 -3.96
N ASP A 695 3.21 17.38 -3.00
CA ASP A 695 4.10 18.36 -2.36
C ASP A 695 5.31 18.74 -3.23
N THR A 696 5.80 17.83 -4.06
CA THR A 696 6.85 18.14 -5.06
C THR A 696 6.34 19.00 -6.22
N LYS A 697 5.06 18.95 -6.56
CA LYS A 697 4.43 19.87 -7.54
C LYS A 697 4.10 21.24 -6.96
N LYS A 698 4.15 21.41 -5.62
CA LYS A 698 3.95 22.71 -4.93
C LYS A 698 5.23 23.50 -4.68
N LYS A 699 6.41 22.94 -4.91
CA LYS A 699 7.72 23.62 -4.88
C LYS A 699 8.16 24.00 -6.29
#